data_cdcd5325594f5ee3a24bb07874c37759
#
_entry.id   cdcd5325594f5ee3a24bb07874c37759
#
_cell.length_a   1.000
_cell.length_b   1.000
_cell.length_c   1.000
_cell.angle_alpha   90.00
_cell.angle_beta   90.00
_cell.angle_gamma   90.00
#
_symmetry.space_group_name_H-M   'P 1'
#
loop_
_entity.id
_entity.type
_entity.pdbx_description
1 polymer ?
#
loop_
_entity_poly.entity_id
_entity_poly.type
_entity_poly.pdbx_seq_one_letter_code
_entity_poly.pdbx_strand_id
1 'polypeptide(L)'
;MTEIALIGNPNSGKTSLFNLITGTNQRVGNWPGVTVERKSGLVKKNKDLEIQDLPGIYSMSPYSPEEKVARDYLLSQRADSILNVVDATNLERNLYLTTQLIETGIPVTLALNMSDVLEAQGKQINVDKLSYHLGVPVVATSALKQTGVNQVVKRAAHTTTSTVADIAFPIYDDKLEAAISQILEVLGNSVPQRSARFYAIKLFEHDALVEAELDLSPFQRKEIKDIIRITEEVFTEDAESIVINERYAFIERVCQMAQSHTEDFALTLSDKIDRIVTNRILALPIFAAVMYLVYFLSIQTVGTMWTDWANDVLFGKYVPDLVTSGLDYLQVQDWLKSLIVDGIVAGIGTVLGFLPQIFVLFICLGVLEDIGYMSRIAFVMDRIFRRFGLSGKSFIPMLISTGCGVPAVMSSRTIENERDRRITIMTTTFMPCSAKLEIIALIAGAFFPSNSLVAPSTYFIGMAAIILSGIALKKTSFLGGLTSPFIMELPAYHWPKAMSVLRYAFGKAMSFVKRAGTIIFSLTVLIWFMSNYNFTLHTVDTEVSILATIGKGLSWIFDPLGFGNWKATVAALTGLAAKETVVATFGILYHNSSEAGLAAALRGDYSSLAAYSFLIFNLLCAPCFAAIGAIKREMANLKWTVGAIGFQTGLAYCVSLILYQFGQVILYGKSMTIWTFVAFLLLVTMIYFVVRKPRQIKDQIISLDNLREAHI
;
A
#
# COMPACT_ATOMS: atom_id res chain seq x y z
N MET A 1 -21.94 -2.82 37.54
CA MET A 1 -20.68 -3.41 37.06
C MET A 1 -19.98 -2.29 36.33
N THR A 2 -18.82 -1.88 36.75
CA THR A 2 -18.10 -0.72 36.16
C THR A 2 -17.33 -1.15 34.90
N GLU A 3 -17.50 -0.47 33.79
CA GLU A 3 -16.90 -0.82 32.50
C GLU A 3 -15.75 0.15 32.18
N ILE A 4 -14.53 -0.41 32.07
CA ILE A 4 -13.31 0.33 31.74
C ILE A 4 -12.91 0.04 30.31
N ALA A 5 -12.80 1.06 29.46
CA ALA A 5 -12.31 0.93 28.10
C ALA A 5 -10.77 0.91 28.08
N LEU A 6 -10.16 -0.20 27.64
CA LEU A 6 -8.73 -0.29 27.42
C LEU A 6 -8.40 0.10 25.98
N ILE A 7 -7.62 1.15 25.83
CA ILE A 7 -7.26 1.69 24.53
C ILE A 7 -5.77 2.06 24.49
N GLY A 8 -5.19 2.23 23.32
CA GLY A 8 -3.80 2.66 23.14
C GLY A 8 -3.35 2.48 21.71
N ASN A 9 -2.18 3.02 21.40
CA ASN A 9 -1.61 2.91 20.08
C ASN A 9 -1.26 1.43 19.76
N PRO A 10 -1.26 1.03 18.48
CA PRO A 10 -0.68 -0.24 18.08
C PRO A 10 0.74 -0.39 18.62
N ASN A 11 1.09 -1.59 19.09
CA ASN A 11 2.39 -1.94 19.68
C ASN A 11 2.74 -1.29 21.03
N SER A 12 1.85 -0.54 21.67
CA SER A 12 2.06 -0.01 23.04
C SER A 12 2.08 -1.07 24.14
N GLY A 13 1.86 -2.34 23.81
CA GLY A 13 1.76 -3.44 24.78
C GLY A 13 0.38 -3.65 25.39
N LYS A 14 -0.67 -3.06 24.78
CA LYS A 14 -2.07 -3.14 25.21
C LYS A 14 -2.56 -4.57 25.45
N THR A 15 -2.39 -5.46 24.47
CA THR A 15 -2.82 -6.86 24.56
C THR A 15 -2.09 -7.62 25.69
N SER A 16 -0.81 -7.34 25.90
CA SER A 16 -0.04 -7.93 27.00
C SER A 16 -0.59 -7.49 28.36
N LEU A 17 -0.88 -6.20 28.51
CA LEU A 17 -1.46 -5.62 29.72
C LEU A 17 -2.86 -6.19 29.97
N PHE A 18 -3.72 -6.26 28.95
CA PHE A 18 -5.06 -6.87 29.03
C PHE A 18 -5.01 -8.31 29.55
N ASN A 19 -4.13 -9.14 28.97
CA ASN A 19 -3.96 -10.54 29.39
C ASN A 19 -3.48 -10.68 30.84
N LEU A 20 -2.63 -9.77 31.31
CA LEU A 20 -2.18 -9.75 32.71
C LEU A 20 -3.32 -9.39 33.67
N ILE A 21 -4.16 -8.44 33.30
CA ILE A 21 -5.27 -7.96 34.15
C ILE A 21 -6.41 -8.98 34.21
N THR A 22 -6.81 -9.54 33.07
CA THR A 22 -8.00 -10.41 32.96
C THR A 22 -7.67 -11.90 33.13
N GLY A 23 -6.48 -12.33 32.72
CA GLY A 23 -6.06 -13.74 32.76
C GLY A 23 -6.85 -14.61 31.78
N THR A 24 -7.42 -15.73 32.31
CA THR A 24 -8.22 -16.67 31.52
C THR A 24 -9.70 -16.28 31.41
N ASN A 25 -10.14 -15.24 32.12
CA ASN A 25 -11.55 -14.80 32.18
C ASN A 25 -11.86 -13.84 31.05
N GLN A 26 -11.68 -14.26 29.82
CA GLN A 26 -11.89 -13.43 28.62
C GLN A 26 -13.09 -13.94 27.81
N ARG A 27 -13.85 -13.02 27.25
CA ARG A 27 -14.87 -13.29 26.24
C ARG A 27 -14.37 -12.74 24.90
N VAL A 28 -14.36 -13.57 23.88
CA VAL A 28 -13.91 -13.21 22.53
C VAL A 28 -15.08 -13.30 21.57
N GLY A 29 -15.25 -12.32 20.73
CA GLY A 29 -16.27 -12.24 19.68
C GLY A 29 -15.86 -11.23 18.63
N ASN A 30 -16.76 -10.86 17.74
CA ASN A 30 -16.55 -9.76 16.79
C ASN A 30 -17.44 -8.56 17.14
N TRP A 31 -17.00 -7.37 16.78
CA TRP A 31 -17.84 -6.19 16.87
C TRP A 31 -18.97 -6.30 15.85
N PRO A 32 -20.20 -5.87 16.19
CA PRO A 32 -21.36 -5.97 15.30
C PRO A 32 -21.08 -5.26 13.95
N GLY A 33 -21.36 -5.96 12.85
CA GLY A 33 -21.26 -5.41 11.49
C GLY A 33 -19.87 -5.25 10.90
N VAL A 34 -18.82 -5.66 11.63
CA VAL A 34 -17.41 -5.58 11.17
C VAL A 34 -16.62 -6.84 11.53
N THR A 35 -15.52 -7.09 10.82
CA THR A 35 -14.61 -8.22 11.06
C THR A 35 -13.57 -7.93 12.14
N VAL A 36 -13.79 -6.95 13.01
CA VAL A 36 -12.89 -6.52 14.08
C VAL A 36 -13.18 -7.35 15.33
N GLU A 37 -12.13 -7.91 15.92
CA GLU A 37 -12.23 -8.76 17.11
C GLU A 37 -12.61 -7.93 18.35
N ARG A 38 -13.57 -8.42 19.14
CA ARG A 38 -14.00 -7.85 20.42
C ARG A 38 -13.53 -8.74 21.55
N LYS A 39 -12.82 -8.18 22.52
CA LYS A 39 -12.40 -8.87 23.74
C LYS A 39 -12.84 -8.11 24.97
N SER A 40 -13.49 -8.80 25.90
CA SER A 40 -13.77 -8.27 27.22
C SER A 40 -13.38 -9.28 28.31
N GLY A 41 -13.13 -8.80 29.52
CA GLY A 41 -12.78 -9.69 30.60
C GLY A 41 -12.91 -9.05 31.97
N LEU A 42 -13.22 -9.87 32.97
CA LEU A 42 -13.30 -9.45 34.36
C LEU A 42 -11.88 -9.34 34.94
N VAL A 43 -11.66 -8.33 35.77
CA VAL A 43 -10.40 -8.14 36.48
C VAL A 43 -10.20 -9.26 37.51
N LYS A 44 -9.03 -9.93 37.49
CA LYS A 44 -8.72 -11.08 38.39
C LYS A 44 -9.02 -10.83 39.85
N LYS A 45 -8.74 -9.62 40.37
CA LYS A 45 -8.86 -9.27 41.78
C LYS A 45 -10.13 -8.49 42.14
N ASN A 46 -10.92 -8.08 41.16
CA ASN A 46 -12.18 -7.36 41.37
C ASN A 46 -13.17 -7.72 40.27
N LYS A 47 -14.11 -8.58 40.59
CA LYS A 47 -15.13 -9.08 39.64
C LYS A 47 -16.21 -8.06 39.32
N ASP A 48 -16.26 -6.92 39.99
CA ASP A 48 -17.18 -5.82 39.71
C ASP A 48 -16.68 -4.89 38.60
N LEU A 49 -15.41 -5.09 38.16
CA LEU A 49 -14.78 -4.37 37.07
C LEU A 49 -14.66 -5.25 35.83
N GLU A 50 -15.23 -4.78 34.75
CA GLU A 50 -15.05 -5.36 33.40
C GLU A 50 -14.16 -4.46 32.57
N ILE A 51 -13.18 -5.04 31.87
CA ILE A 51 -12.32 -4.33 30.92
C ILE A 51 -12.74 -4.72 29.52
N GLN A 52 -13.09 -3.73 28.71
CA GLN A 52 -13.35 -3.88 27.29
C GLN A 52 -12.08 -3.51 26.52
N ASP A 53 -11.47 -4.48 25.83
CA ASP A 53 -10.32 -4.24 24.95
C ASP A 53 -10.81 -3.62 23.64
N LEU A 54 -10.39 -2.38 23.36
CA LEU A 54 -10.67 -1.70 22.10
C LEU A 54 -9.53 -1.94 21.10
N PRO A 55 -9.81 -1.88 19.80
CA PRO A 55 -8.75 -1.92 18.79
C PRO A 55 -7.66 -0.88 19.04
N GLY A 56 -6.41 -1.19 18.69
CA GLY A 56 -5.31 -0.22 18.75
C GLY A 56 -5.49 0.83 17.67
N ILE A 57 -5.52 2.11 18.05
CA ILE A 57 -5.74 3.22 17.14
C ILE A 57 -4.69 4.31 17.34
N TYR A 58 -4.50 5.15 16.32
CA TYR A 58 -3.61 6.31 16.41
C TYR A 58 -4.36 7.62 16.62
N SER A 59 -5.63 7.67 16.22
CA SER A 59 -6.47 8.86 16.29
C SER A 59 -7.94 8.49 16.45
N MET A 60 -8.71 9.42 16.99
CA MET A 60 -10.17 9.33 17.04
C MET A 60 -10.87 9.76 15.74
N SER A 61 -10.12 10.10 14.70
CA SER A 61 -10.63 10.34 13.35
C SER A 61 -10.73 9.01 12.60
N PRO A 62 -11.92 8.56 12.18
CA PRO A 62 -12.14 7.20 11.69
C PRO A 62 -11.71 7.03 10.22
N TYR A 63 -10.45 6.71 10.02
CA TYR A 63 -9.92 6.33 8.70
C TYR A 63 -9.91 4.82 8.48
N SER A 64 -10.02 4.03 9.55
CA SER A 64 -10.08 2.57 9.52
C SER A 64 -11.35 2.05 10.23
N PRO A 65 -11.79 0.80 9.92
CA PRO A 65 -12.89 0.15 10.65
C PRO A 65 -12.62 0.05 12.15
N GLU A 66 -11.36 -0.17 12.54
CA GLU A 66 -10.91 -0.27 13.91
C GLU A 66 -11.07 1.06 14.66
N GLU A 67 -10.69 2.17 14.04
CA GLU A 67 -10.83 3.52 14.60
C GLU A 67 -12.30 3.90 14.75
N LYS A 68 -13.14 3.52 13.77
CA LYS A 68 -14.57 3.73 13.86
C LYS A 68 -15.19 2.98 15.04
N VAL A 69 -14.85 1.70 15.21
CA VAL A 69 -15.34 0.89 16.33
C VAL A 69 -14.95 1.49 17.68
N ALA A 70 -13.69 1.89 17.85
CA ALA A 70 -13.22 2.48 19.10
C ALA A 70 -13.94 3.81 19.40
N ARG A 71 -14.08 4.68 18.40
CA ARG A 71 -14.81 5.95 18.51
C ARG A 71 -16.27 5.75 18.88
N ASP A 72 -17.01 4.91 18.12
CA ASP A 72 -18.43 4.68 18.32
C ASP A 72 -18.70 4.10 19.72
N TYR A 73 -17.80 3.21 20.19
CA TYR A 73 -17.90 2.66 21.53
C TYR A 73 -17.69 3.75 22.61
N LEU A 74 -16.69 4.58 22.51
CA LEU A 74 -16.42 5.63 23.49
C LEU A 74 -17.54 6.69 23.51
N LEU A 75 -18.05 7.08 22.34
CA LEU A 75 -19.16 8.06 22.27
C LEU A 75 -20.52 7.47 22.69
N SER A 76 -20.67 6.13 22.68
CA SER A 76 -21.91 5.47 23.16
C SER A 76 -22.14 5.60 24.69
N GLN A 77 -21.26 6.26 25.41
CA GLN A 77 -21.30 6.49 26.87
C GLN A 77 -21.37 5.20 27.72
N ARG A 78 -20.91 4.06 27.17
CA ARG A 78 -20.87 2.79 27.91
C ARG A 78 -19.68 2.72 28.86
N ALA A 79 -18.55 3.33 28.48
CA ALA A 79 -17.36 3.32 29.32
C ALA A 79 -17.48 4.34 30.47
N ASP A 80 -17.28 3.87 31.68
CA ASP A 80 -17.22 4.72 32.87
C ASP A 80 -15.87 5.44 32.98
N SER A 81 -14.78 4.79 32.56
CA SER A 81 -13.45 5.39 32.47
C SER A 81 -12.62 4.75 31.33
N ILE A 82 -11.54 5.43 30.96
CA ILE A 82 -10.58 4.96 29.95
C ILE A 82 -9.27 4.61 30.63
N LEU A 83 -8.74 3.44 30.35
CA LEU A 83 -7.36 3.04 30.62
C LEU A 83 -6.55 3.13 29.32
N ASN A 84 -5.79 4.21 29.16
CA ASN A 84 -4.98 4.42 27.96
C ASN A 84 -3.55 3.88 28.16
N VAL A 85 -3.13 2.97 27.26
CA VAL A 85 -1.78 2.37 27.28
C VAL A 85 -0.87 3.14 26.35
N VAL A 86 0.15 3.75 26.91
CA VAL A 86 1.12 4.61 26.24
C VAL A 86 2.51 3.97 26.29
N ASP A 87 3.18 3.91 25.14
CA ASP A 87 4.58 3.49 25.05
C ASP A 87 5.49 4.63 25.55
N ALA A 88 6.19 4.38 26.67
CA ALA A 88 7.11 5.35 27.29
C ALA A 88 8.31 5.70 26.38
N THR A 89 8.69 4.81 25.47
CA THR A 89 9.82 5.03 24.54
C THR A 89 9.47 6.00 23.42
N ASN A 90 8.16 6.18 23.11
CA ASN A 90 7.62 7.01 22.06
C ASN A 90 6.53 7.95 22.61
N LEU A 91 6.84 8.66 23.70
CA LEU A 91 5.87 9.42 24.51
C LEU A 91 5.08 10.42 23.68
N GLU A 92 5.76 11.35 22.99
CA GLU A 92 5.13 12.47 22.26
C GLU A 92 4.04 11.98 21.30
N ARG A 93 4.35 10.95 20.55
CA ARG A 93 3.42 10.40 19.57
C ARG A 93 2.22 9.72 20.21
N ASN A 94 2.44 8.96 21.29
CA ASN A 94 1.36 8.27 21.97
C ASN A 94 0.43 9.24 22.71
N LEU A 95 0.95 10.39 23.14
CA LEU A 95 0.16 11.44 23.78
C LEU A 95 -0.82 12.12 22.81
N TYR A 96 -0.64 12.00 21.49
CA TYR A 96 -1.60 12.54 20.53
C TYR A 96 -2.98 11.88 20.64
N LEU A 97 -3.03 10.56 20.77
CA LEU A 97 -4.27 9.86 21.10
C LEU A 97 -4.78 10.24 22.49
N THR A 98 -3.87 10.34 23.47
CA THR A 98 -4.22 10.71 24.85
C THR A 98 -4.94 12.06 24.92
N THR A 99 -4.46 13.09 24.20
CA THR A 99 -5.13 14.40 24.15
C THR A 99 -6.55 14.30 23.61
N GLN A 100 -6.75 13.54 22.52
CA GLN A 100 -8.08 13.31 21.95
C GLN A 100 -9.01 12.53 22.90
N LEU A 101 -8.47 11.58 23.66
CA LEU A 101 -9.25 10.85 24.66
C LEU A 101 -9.69 11.77 25.82
N ILE A 102 -8.83 12.67 26.27
CA ILE A 102 -9.20 13.66 27.31
C ILE A 102 -10.28 14.61 26.77
N GLU A 103 -10.19 15.03 25.50
CA GLU A 103 -11.20 15.88 24.84
C GLU A 103 -12.61 15.26 24.87
N THR A 104 -12.73 13.90 24.90
CA THR A 104 -14.04 13.22 24.99
C THR A 104 -14.79 13.48 26.29
N GLY A 105 -14.12 13.99 27.32
CA GLY A 105 -14.69 14.20 28.65
C GLY A 105 -14.91 12.92 29.46
N ILE A 106 -14.40 11.78 29.00
CA ILE A 106 -14.39 10.53 29.77
C ILE A 106 -13.15 10.53 30.66
N PRO A 107 -13.24 10.19 31.96
CA PRO A 107 -12.07 10.14 32.84
C PRO A 107 -11.02 9.16 32.32
N VAL A 108 -9.79 9.66 32.13
CA VAL A 108 -8.65 8.89 31.58
C VAL A 108 -7.66 8.57 32.67
N THR A 109 -7.16 7.34 32.71
CA THR A 109 -5.97 6.94 33.47
C THR A 109 -4.92 6.45 32.45
N LEU A 110 -3.69 6.94 32.57
CA LEU A 110 -2.60 6.61 31.66
C LEU A 110 -1.70 5.53 32.23
N ALA A 111 -1.56 4.41 31.53
CA ALA A 111 -0.58 3.38 31.80
C ALA A 111 0.68 3.65 30.96
N LEU A 112 1.73 4.22 31.55
CA LEU A 112 3.00 4.46 30.91
C LEU A 112 3.79 3.15 30.83
N ASN A 113 3.57 2.39 29.77
CA ASN A 113 4.12 1.04 29.61
C ASN A 113 5.54 1.06 29.01
N MET A 114 6.23 -0.06 29.06
CA MET A 114 7.64 -0.20 28.63
C MET A 114 8.62 0.67 29.46
N SER A 115 8.27 0.98 30.71
CA SER A 115 9.14 1.74 31.60
C SER A 115 10.50 1.07 31.84
N ASP A 116 10.54 -0.26 31.79
CA ASP A 116 11.78 -1.07 31.87
C ASP A 116 12.71 -0.85 30.68
N VAL A 117 12.18 -0.64 29.49
CA VAL A 117 12.96 -0.34 28.28
C VAL A 117 13.53 1.08 28.37
N LEU A 118 12.73 2.02 28.86
CA LEU A 118 13.14 3.41 29.04
C LEU A 118 14.30 3.50 30.04
N GLU A 119 14.18 2.81 31.20
CA GLU A 119 15.24 2.70 32.20
C GLU A 119 16.52 2.11 31.63
N ALA A 120 16.40 1.04 30.82
CA ALA A 120 17.55 0.41 30.17
C ALA A 120 18.25 1.34 29.16
N GLN A 121 17.55 2.33 28.63
CA GLN A 121 18.10 3.37 27.76
C GLN A 121 18.69 4.56 28.53
N GLY A 122 18.69 4.53 29.87
CA GLY A 122 19.16 5.63 30.71
C GLY A 122 18.28 6.87 30.71
N LYS A 123 17.05 6.77 30.19
CA LYS A 123 16.07 7.85 30.14
C LYS A 123 15.11 7.75 31.32
N GLN A 124 14.72 8.89 31.86
CA GLN A 124 13.73 8.93 32.93
C GLN A 124 12.63 9.95 32.62
N ILE A 125 11.38 9.54 32.83
CA ILE A 125 10.21 10.42 32.76
C ILE A 125 9.72 10.62 34.19
N ASN A 126 9.55 11.87 34.57
CA ASN A 126 8.94 12.21 35.85
C ASN A 126 7.42 12.04 35.76
N VAL A 127 6.93 10.91 36.31
CA VAL A 127 5.52 10.51 36.25
C VAL A 127 4.61 11.53 36.94
N ASP A 128 5.05 12.15 38.03
CA ASP A 128 4.25 13.14 38.76
C ASP A 128 4.11 14.42 37.96
N LYS A 129 5.19 14.91 37.34
CA LYS A 129 5.12 16.07 36.44
C LYS A 129 4.26 15.77 35.19
N LEU A 130 4.42 14.59 34.60
CA LEU A 130 3.60 14.17 33.46
C LEU A 130 2.12 14.15 33.83
N SER A 131 1.78 13.59 34.99
CA SER A 131 0.41 13.54 35.51
C SER A 131 -0.15 14.96 35.76
N TYR A 132 0.65 15.83 36.34
CA TYR A 132 0.26 17.23 36.65
C TYR A 132 -0.04 18.03 35.36
N HIS A 133 0.85 17.97 34.36
CA HIS A 133 0.70 18.76 33.14
C HIS A 133 -0.32 18.18 32.14
N LEU A 134 -0.55 16.85 32.15
CA LEU A 134 -1.62 16.23 31.38
C LEU A 134 -2.99 16.37 32.06
N GLY A 135 -3.03 16.63 33.35
CA GLY A 135 -4.27 16.67 34.12
C GLY A 135 -4.94 15.30 34.33
N VAL A 136 -4.21 14.19 34.12
CA VAL A 136 -4.72 12.83 34.28
C VAL A 136 -3.77 11.96 35.11
N PRO A 137 -4.29 10.99 35.87
CA PRO A 137 -3.45 10.06 36.63
C PRO A 137 -2.55 9.25 35.68
N VAL A 138 -1.25 9.22 35.98
CA VAL A 138 -0.26 8.44 35.24
C VAL A 138 0.35 7.38 36.16
N VAL A 139 0.51 6.15 35.68
CA VAL A 139 1.15 5.06 36.40
C VAL A 139 2.18 4.39 35.49
N ALA A 140 3.44 4.34 35.93
CA ALA A 140 4.47 3.58 35.23
C ALA A 140 4.20 2.09 35.31
N THR A 141 4.24 1.40 34.17
CA THR A 141 3.98 -0.02 34.05
C THR A 141 5.02 -0.70 33.16
N SER A 142 5.28 -1.98 33.43
CA SER A 142 5.94 -2.88 32.50
C SER A 142 5.14 -4.17 32.40
N ALA A 143 4.50 -4.38 31.24
CA ALA A 143 3.78 -5.61 31.00
C ALA A 143 4.74 -6.82 30.98
N LEU A 144 6.00 -6.64 30.56
CA LEU A 144 7.01 -7.70 30.53
C LEU A 144 7.44 -8.10 31.94
N LYS A 145 7.76 -7.11 32.80
CA LYS A 145 8.16 -7.35 34.21
C LYS A 145 6.98 -7.47 35.17
N GLN A 146 5.75 -7.28 34.69
CA GLN A 146 4.50 -7.32 35.46
C GLN A 146 4.44 -6.29 36.60
N THR A 147 5.19 -5.17 36.50
CA THR A 147 5.20 -4.10 37.48
C THR A 147 4.11 -3.05 37.20
N GLY A 148 3.56 -2.40 38.22
CA GLY A 148 2.58 -1.34 38.11
C GLY A 148 1.15 -1.78 37.74
N VAL A 149 0.92 -3.01 37.28
CA VAL A 149 -0.36 -3.50 36.73
C VAL A 149 -1.52 -3.38 37.73
N ASN A 150 -1.34 -3.81 38.99
CA ASN A 150 -2.38 -3.70 40.00
C ASN A 150 -2.67 -2.23 40.38
N GLN A 151 -1.64 -1.38 40.34
CA GLN A 151 -1.74 0.02 40.72
C GLN A 151 -2.54 0.81 39.67
N VAL A 152 -2.28 0.57 38.39
CA VAL A 152 -3.00 1.24 37.29
C VAL A 152 -4.47 0.84 37.26
N VAL A 153 -4.81 -0.43 37.53
CA VAL A 153 -6.21 -0.89 37.59
C VAL A 153 -6.96 -0.25 38.76
N LYS A 154 -6.33 -0.19 39.95
CA LYS A 154 -6.93 0.51 41.10
C LYS A 154 -7.16 1.99 40.80
N ARG A 155 -6.21 2.65 40.13
CA ARG A 155 -6.32 4.07 39.78
C ARG A 155 -7.43 4.28 38.76
N ALA A 156 -7.52 3.44 37.70
CA ALA A 156 -8.58 3.50 36.71
C ALA A 156 -9.98 3.27 37.32
N ALA A 157 -10.09 2.37 38.30
CA ALA A 157 -11.34 2.16 39.04
C ALA A 157 -11.71 3.38 39.89
N HIS A 158 -10.74 4.08 40.47
CA HIS A 158 -10.99 5.30 41.25
C HIS A 158 -11.44 6.47 40.36
N THR A 159 -10.93 6.60 39.15
CA THR A 159 -11.31 7.65 38.21
C THR A 159 -12.74 7.53 37.69
N THR A 160 -13.39 6.37 37.82
CA THR A 160 -14.82 6.21 37.43
C THR A 160 -15.76 7.11 38.26
N THR A 161 -15.35 7.56 39.44
CA THR A 161 -16.14 8.44 40.28
C THR A 161 -15.95 9.95 40.00
N SER A 162 -15.04 10.30 39.07
CA SER A 162 -14.77 11.70 38.72
C SER A 162 -15.91 12.27 37.86
N THR A 163 -16.28 13.51 38.14
CA THR A 163 -17.27 14.29 37.37
C THR A 163 -16.59 15.01 36.21
N VAL A 164 -17.36 15.55 35.26
CA VAL A 164 -16.82 16.38 34.15
C VAL A 164 -16.08 17.60 34.66
N ALA A 165 -16.50 18.13 35.78
CA ALA A 165 -15.84 19.27 36.41
C ALA A 165 -14.42 18.99 36.93
N ASP A 166 -14.10 17.69 37.15
CA ASP A 166 -12.79 17.27 37.65
C ASP A 166 -11.81 16.98 36.51
N ILE A 167 -12.24 17.09 35.22
CA ILE A 167 -11.42 16.79 34.06
C ILE A 167 -10.68 18.07 33.63
N ALA A 168 -9.36 18.00 33.67
CA ALA A 168 -8.50 19.06 33.11
C ALA A 168 -8.33 18.83 31.61
N PHE A 169 -9.00 19.62 30.79
CA PHE A 169 -8.85 19.56 29.34
C PHE A 169 -7.51 20.17 28.89
N PRO A 170 -6.93 19.65 27.78
CA PRO A 170 -5.80 20.33 27.14
C PRO A 170 -6.16 21.80 26.79
N ILE A 171 -5.28 22.72 27.10
CA ILE A 171 -5.45 24.15 26.78
C ILE A 171 -4.59 24.48 25.57
N TYR A 172 -5.24 24.98 24.53
CA TYR A 172 -4.65 25.38 23.25
C TYR A 172 -4.39 26.89 23.19
N ASP A 173 -4.04 27.42 22.02
CA ASP A 173 -3.91 28.86 21.82
C ASP A 173 -5.22 29.59 22.13
N ASP A 174 -5.13 30.80 22.73
CA ASP A 174 -6.29 31.57 23.17
C ASP A 174 -7.32 31.84 22.08
N LYS A 175 -6.87 31.94 20.79
CA LYS A 175 -7.76 32.19 19.66
C LYS A 175 -8.55 30.95 19.31
N LEU A 176 -7.90 29.76 19.36
CA LEU A 176 -8.57 28.49 19.14
C LEU A 176 -9.54 28.17 20.28
N GLU A 177 -9.16 28.44 21.54
CA GLU A 177 -10.06 28.27 22.69
C GLU A 177 -11.28 29.20 22.61
N ALA A 178 -11.11 30.43 22.13
CA ALA A 178 -12.22 31.35 21.89
C ALA A 178 -13.18 30.80 20.80
N ALA A 179 -12.65 30.25 19.70
CA ALA A 179 -13.45 29.63 18.65
C ALA A 179 -14.20 28.37 19.15
N ILE A 180 -13.53 27.51 19.94
CA ILE A 180 -14.16 26.33 20.56
C ILE A 180 -15.29 26.76 21.49
N SER A 181 -15.07 27.80 22.32
CA SER A 181 -16.10 28.34 23.25
C SER A 181 -17.32 28.85 22.49
N GLN A 182 -17.12 29.61 21.40
CA GLN A 182 -18.22 30.10 20.58
C GLN A 182 -19.00 28.93 19.94
N ILE A 183 -18.32 27.91 19.43
CA ILE A 183 -18.99 26.71 18.90
C ILE A 183 -19.79 25.99 19.98
N LEU A 184 -19.26 25.88 21.21
CA LEU A 184 -19.98 25.31 22.35
C LEU A 184 -21.27 26.08 22.68
N GLU A 185 -21.24 27.42 22.63
CA GLU A 185 -22.43 28.26 22.81
C GLU A 185 -23.48 27.99 21.72
N VAL A 186 -23.06 27.87 20.45
CA VAL A 186 -23.95 27.55 19.31
C VAL A 186 -24.54 26.15 19.44
N LEU A 187 -23.78 25.18 19.94
CA LEU A 187 -24.26 23.81 20.16
C LEU A 187 -25.28 23.71 21.30
N GLY A 188 -25.09 24.50 22.37
CA GLY A 188 -25.97 24.50 23.53
C GLY A 188 -26.28 23.08 24.05
N ASN A 189 -27.56 22.70 24.07
CA ASN A 189 -28.01 21.39 24.54
C ASN A 189 -28.12 20.31 23.43
N SER A 190 -27.63 20.60 22.21
CA SER A 190 -27.69 19.65 21.08
C SER A 190 -26.77 18.45 21.24
N VAL A 191 -25.83 18.50 22.18
CA VAL A 191 -24.82 17.46 22.44
C VAL A 191 -24.75 17.14 23.94
N PRO A 192 -24.36 15.90 24.31
CA PRO A 192 -24.15 15.55 25.71
C PRO A 192 -23.07 16.45 26.33
N GLN A 193 -23.34 17.02 27.49
CA GLN A 193 -22.45 17.96 28.17
C GLN A 193 -21.05 17.38 28.42
N ARG A 194 -20.95 16.08 28.67
CA ARG A 194 -19.70 15.35 28.89
C ARG A 194 -18.77 15.42 27.68
N SER A 195 -19.29 15.25 26.49
CA SER A 195 -18.51 15.19 25.22
C SER A 195 -18.63 16.45 24.37
N ALA A 196 -19.21 17.53 24.92
CA ALA A 196 -19.44 18.76 24.16
C ALA A 196 -18.16 19.35 23.55
N ARG A 197 -17.04 19.35 24.31
CA ARG A 197 -15.75 19.83 23.80
C ARG A 197 -15.24 18.99 22.62
N PHE A 198 -15.37 17.70 22.69
CA PHE A 198 -15.01 16.80 21.57
C PHE A 198 -15.81 17.13 20.31
N TYR A 199 -17.13 17.30 20.44
CA TYR A 199 -17.98 17.65 19.30
C TYR A 199 -17.63 19.02 18.74
N ALA A 200 -17.34 20.01 19.57
CA ALA A 200 -16.94 21.35 19.12
C ALA A 200 -15.63 21.33 18.33
N ILE A 201 -14.60 20.62 18.83
CA ILE A 201 -13.32 20.47 18.13
C ILE A 201 -13.50 19.71 16.82
N LYS A 202 -14.30 18.64 16.79
CA LYS A 202 -14.55 17.86 15.60
C LYS A 202 -15.34 18.62 14.53
N LEU A 203 -16.29 19.46 14.93
CA LEU A 203 -16.97 20.38 14.00
C LEU A 203 -15.99 21.43 13.44
N PHE A 204 -15.10 21.95 14.28
CA PHE A 204 -14.05 22.86 13.82
C PHE A 204 -13.11 22.20 12.80
N GLU A 205 -12.75 20.92 13.00
CA GLU A 205 -11.96 20.09 12.06
C GLU A 205 -12.73 19.67 10.79
N HIS A 206 -13.98 20.11 10.60
CA HIS A 206 -14.86 19.66 9.50
C HIS A 206 -15.06 18.14 9.45
N ASP A 207 -15.16 17.47 10.61
CA ASP A 207 -15.40 16.02 10.67
C ASP A 207 -16.81 15.69 10.12
N ALA A 208 -16.83 15.09 8.91
CA ALA A 208 -18.07 14.81 8.18
C ALA A 208 -19.00 13.84 8.91
N LEU A 209 -18.48 12.98 9.81
CA LEU A 209 -19.32 12.06 10.59
C LEU A 209 -20.03 12.80 11.71
N VAL A 210 -19.35 13.72 12.38
CA VAL A 210 -19.96 14.57 13.41
C VAL A 210 -20.98 15.52 12.79
N GLU A 211 -20.67 16.13 11.64
CA GLU A 211 -21.63 16.96 10.91
C GLU A 211 -22.92 16.21 10.50
N ALA A 212 -22.79 14.92 10.23
CA ALA A 212 -23.91 14.07 9.83
C ALA A 212 -24.68 13.49 11.03
N GLU A 213 -24.00 13.27 12.16
CA GLU A 213 -24.59 12.74 13.40
C GLU A 213 -25.45 13.80 14.11
N LEU A 214 -25.01 15.05 14.06
CA LEU A 214 -25.69 16.14 14.74
C LEU A 214 -26.80 16.76 13.85
N ASP A 215 -28.02 16.80 14.40
CA ASP A 215 -29.17 17.47 13.75
C ASP A 215 -29.12 18.98 13.99
N LEU A 216 -28.13 19.64 13.36
CA LEU A 216 -27.93 21.08 13.46
C LEU A 216 -28.87 21.83 12.52
N SER A 217 -29.47 22.89 13.02
CA SER A 217 -30.28 23.81 12.20
C SER A 217 -29.41 24.49 11.14
N PRO A 218 -30.02 24.95 10.00
CA PRO A 218 -29.29 25.69 8.98
C PRO A 218 -28.58 26.94 9.50
N PHE A 219 -29.14 27.58 10.54
CA PHE A 219 -28.58 28.76 11.21
C PHE A 219 -27.29 28.37 11.97
N GLN A 220 -27.36 27.35 12.84
CA GLN A 220 -26.20 26.87 13.58
C GLN A 220 -25.04 26.42 12.63
N ARG A 221 -25.38 25.71 11.56
CA ARG A 221 -24.37 25.31 10.55
C ARG A 221 -23.68 26.50 9.89
N LYS A 222 -24.42 27.57 9.61
CA LYS A 222 -23.86 28.79 9.05
C LYS A 222 -22.95 29.50 10.03
N GLU A 223 -23.40 29.66 11.26
CA GLU A 223 -22.66 30.34 12.33
C GLU A 223 -21.33 29.61 12.65
N ILE A 224 -21.36 28.28 12.78
CA ILE A 224 -20.16 27.47 12.97
C ILE A 224 -19.18 27.64 11.78
N LYS A 225 -19.66 27.63 10.54
CA LYS A 225 -18.80 27.86 9.36
C LYS A 225 -18.18 29.24 9.33
N ASP A 226 -18.91 30.28 9.78
CA ASP A 226 -18.38 31.63 9.86
C ASP A 226 -17.31 31.76 10.93
N ILE A 227 -17.48 31.11 12.10
CA ILE A 227 -16.46 31.04 13.18
C ILE A 227 -15.20 30.37 12.65
N ILE A 228 -15.33 29.21 11.99
CA ILE A 228 -14.18 28.46 11.44
C ILE A 228 -13.43 29.32 10.43
N ARG A 229 -14.14 29.91 9.45
CA ARG A 229 -13.53 30.76 8.42
C ARG A 229 -12.75 31.95 9.00
N ILE A 230 -13.31 32.63 10.01
CA ILE A 230 -12.62 33.73 10.68
C ILE A 230 -11.34 33.23 11.36
N THR A 231 -11.39 32.07 11.99
CA THR A 231 -10.24 31.50 12.68
C THR A 231 -9.16 31.04 11.70
N GLU A 232 -9.53 30.42 10.57
CA GLU A 232 -8.60 30.06 9.50
C GLU A 232 -7.90 31.30 8.90
N GLU A 233 -8.61 32.39 8.71
CA GLU A 233 -8.02 33.67 8.25
C GLU A 233 -7.00 34.24 9.26
N VAL A 234 -7.26 34.08 10.56
CA VAL A 234 -6.37 34.55 11.63
C VAL A 234 -5.09 33.71 11.75
N PHE A 235 -5.19 32.37 11.58
CA PHE A 235 -4.03 31.45 11.62
C PHE A 235 -3.34 31.31 10.26
N THR A 236 -3.98 31.73 9.16
CA THR A 236 -3.51 31.51 7.78
C THR A 236 -3.29 30.04 7.43
N GLU A 237 -4.02 29.15 8.09
CA GLU A 237 -3.97 27.69 7.93
C GLU A 237 -5.40 27.12 7.91
N ASP A 238 -5.57 25.92 7.38
CA ASP A 238 -6.87 25.23 7.41
C ASP A 238 -7.18 24.71 8.83
N ALA A 239 -8.47 24.57 9.13
CA ALA A 239 -8.96 24.21 10.46
C ALA A 239 -8.39 22.89 11.00
N GLU A 240 -8.21 21.87 10.15
CA GLU A 240 -7.63 20.58 10.55
C GLU A 240 -6.15 20.76 10.93
N SER A 241 -5.38 21.52 10.16
CA SER A 241 -3.97 21.81 10.44
C SER A 241 -3.79 22.60 11.72
N ILE A 242 -4.65 23.60 11.99
CA ILE A 242 -4.61 24.41 13.22
C ILE A 242 -4.72 23.49 14.45
N VAL A 243 -5.73 22.63 14.51
CA VAL A 243 -5.95 21.75 15.67
C VAL A 243 -4.81 20.73 15.82
N ILE A 244 -4.31 20.18 14.73
CA ILE A 244 -3.18 19.24 14.77
C ILE A 244 -1.94 19.94 15.34
N ASN A 245 -1.61 21.14 14.87
CA ASN A 245 -0.44 21.89 15.32
C ASN A 245 -0.56 22.26 16.79
N GLU A 246 -1.73 22.68 17.25
CA GLU A 246 -1.98 23.03 18.64
C GLU A 246 -1.89 21.82 19.59
N ARG A 247 -2.41 20.64 19.18
CA ARG A 247 -2.22 19.40 19.94
C ARG A 247 -0.74 19.05 20.08
N TYR A 248 0.03 19.15 18.98
CA TYR A 248 1.48 18.89 19.06
C TYR A 248 2.22 19.92 19.91
N ALA A 249 1.87 21.21 19.84
CA ALA A 249 2.45 22.24 20.68
C ALA A 249 2.16 21.99 22.17
N PHE A 250 0.94 21.54 22.51
CA PHE A 250 0.60 21.13 23.88
C PHE A 250 1.44 19.93 24.33
N ILE A 251 1.51 18.87 23.50
CA ILE A 251 2.26 17.64 23.80
C ILE A 251 3.75 17.95 23.99
N GLU A 252 4.33 18.76 23.13
CA GLU A 252 5.73 19.15 23.21
C GLU A 252 6.04 19.87 24.55
N ARG A 253 5.18 20.82 24.95
CA ARG A 253 5.30 21.51 26.26
C ARG A 253 5.25 20.50 27.41
N VAL A 254 4.30 19.56 27.40
CA VAL A 254 4.15 18.53 28.43
C VAL A 254 5.38 17.63 28.49
N CYS A 255 5.87 17.16 27.35
CA CYS A 255 7.06 16.30 27.27
C CYS A 255 8.32 17.00 27.76
N GLN A 256 8.54 18.27 27.39
CA GLN A 256 9.68 19.07 27.85
C GLN A 256 9.69 19.26 29.38
N MET A 257 8.52 19.41 30.00
CA MET A 257 8.39 19.57 31.45
C MET A 257 8.51 18.23 32.20
N ALA A 258 8.08 17.14 31.59
CA ALA A 258 8.09 15.79 32.18
C ALA A 258 9.44 15.06 32.05
N GLN A 259 10.21 15.39 31.02
CA GLN A 259 11.55 14.81 30.85
C GLN A 259 12.54 15.56 31.74
N SER A 260 13.17 14.88 32.66
CA SER A 260 14.30 15.45 33.40
C SER A 260 15.50 15.50 32.48
N HIS A 261 15.96 16.71 32.14
CA HIS A 261 17.20 16.91 31.42
C HIS A 261 18.38 16.48 32.33
N THR A 262 18.82 15.25 32.16
CA THR A 262 20.22 14.91 32.39
C THR A 262 20.95 15.40 31.14
N GLU A 263 21.92 16.29 31.35
CA GLU A 263 22.79 16.84 30.32
C GLU A 263 23.31 15.73 29.40
N ASP A 264 23.40 16.05 28.09
CA ASP A 264 23.77 15.19 27.00
C ASP A 264 22.66 14.26 26.43
N PHE A 265 21.67 14.86 25.76
CA PHE A 265 21.04 14.20 24.63
C PHE A 265 22.04 14.08 23.48
N ALA A 266 23.00 13.17 23.63
CA ALA A 266 23.76 12.74 22.47
C ALA A 266 22.76 12.12 21.48
N LEU A 267 22.50 12.81 20.37
CA LEU A 267 21.70 12.31 19.25
C LEU A 267 22.07 10.84 19.05
N THR A 268 21.10 9.93 19.12
CA THR A 268 21.35 8.52 18.86
C THR A 268 21.95 8.37 17.47
N LEU A 269 22.67 7.29 17.23
CA LEU A 269 23.24 6.99 15.91
C LEU A 269 22.08 6.98 14.87
N SER A 270 20.90 6.50 15.24
CA SER A 270 19.69 6.52 14.41
C SER A 270 19.28 7.95 14.05
N ASP A 271 19.24 8.87 15.01
CA ASP A 271 18.84 10.27 14.76
C ASP A 271 19.84 10.98 13.82
N LYS A 272 21.14 10.69 13.98
CA LYS A 272 22.18 11.25 13.10
C LYS A 272 22.04 10.76 11.66
N ILE A 273 21.75 9.47 11.48
CA ILE A 273 21.51 8.87 10.17
C ILE A 273 20.23 9.42 9.58
N ASP A 274 19.13 9.50 10.37
CA ASP A 274 17.85 10.00 9.92
C ASP A 274 17.91 11.45 9.46
N ARG A 275 18.69 12.30 10.14
CA ARG A 275 18.91 13.68 9.70
C ARG A 275 19.47 13.81 8.28
N ILE A 276 20.22 12.80 7.83
CA ILE A 276 20.77 12.74 6.46
C ILE A 276 19.79 12.05 5.51
N VAL A 277 19.29 10.88 5.90
CA VAL A 277 18.46 10.01 5.05
C VAL A 277 17.06 10.59 4.80
N THR A 278 16.49 11.30 5.79
CA THR A 278 15.18 11.95 5.66
C THR A 278 15.27 13.43 5.24
N ASN A 279 16.47 13.92 4.94
CA ASN A 279 16.67 15.30 4.49
C ASN A 279 15.93 15.58 3.19
N ARG A 280 15.25 16.72 3.11
CA ARG A 280 14.39 17.10 1.97
C ARG A 280 15.08 17.03 0.60
N ILE A 281 16.39 17.28 0.53
CA ILE A 281 17.17 17.33 -0.72
C ILE A 281 17.93 16.02 -0.92
N LEU A 282 18.56 15.50 0.15
CA LEU A 282 19.44 14.33 0.07
C LEU A 282 18.68 12.99 0.02
N ALA A 283 17.46 12.93 0.51
CA ALA A 283 16.69 11.68 0.58
C ALA A 283 16.48 11.03 -0.79
N LEU A 284 16.13 11.80 -1.82
CA LEU A 284 15.92 11.27 -3.18
C LEU A 284 17.21 10.77 -3.86
N PRO A 285 18.33 11.51 -3.84
CA PRO A 285 19.61 10.99 -4.34
C PRO A 285 20.10 9.75 -3.59
N ILE A 286 20.02 9.73 -2.25
CA ILE A 286 20.41 8.56 -1.44
C ILE A 286 19.53 7.35 -1.81
N PHE A 287 18.22 7.58 -1.92
CA PHE A 287 17.29 6.57 -2.34
C PHE A 287 17.63 6.00 -3.73
N ALA A 288 17.90 6.87 -4.72
CA ALA A 288 18.30 6.46 -6.05
C ALA A 288 19.60 5.62 -6.02
N ALA A 289 20.57 6.01 -5.20
CA ALA A 289 21.83 5.27 -5.03
C ALA A 289 21.62 3.89 -4.39
N VAL A 290 20.80 3.80 -3.34
CA VAL A 290 20.46 2.52 -2.67
C VAL A 290 19.73 1.60 -3.64
N MET A 291 18.76 2.12 -4.39
CA MET A 291 18.03 1.32 -5.38
C MET A 291 18.92 0.89 -6.55
N TYR A 292 19.77 1.77 -7.02
CA TYR A 292 20.78 1.40 -8.02
C TYR A 292 21.65 0.24 -7.54
N LEU A 293 22.11 0.28 -6.30
CA LEU A 293 22.89 -0.82 -5.70
C LEU A 293 22.10 -2.14 -5.66
N VAL A 294 20.82 -2.09 -5.24
CA VAL A 294 19.94 -3.27 -5.23
C VAL A 294 19.80 -3.85 -6.63
N TYR A 295 19.55 -3.01 -7.63
CA TYR A 295 19.44 -3.45 -9.04
C TYR A 295 20.74 -3.98 -9.59
N PHE A 296 21.85 -3.31 -9.30
CA PHE A 296 23.17 -3.73 -9.73
C PHE A 296 23.50 -5.13 -9.20
N LEU A 297 23.22 -5.40 -7.93
CA LEU A 297 23.45 -6.71 -7.32
C LEU A 297 22.49 -7.79 -7.84
N SER A 298 21.20 -7.47 -7.98
CA SER A 298 20.19 -8.47 -8.32
C SER A 298 20.04 -8.70 -9.83
N ILE A 299 20.24 -7.68 -10.67
CA ILE A 299 19.93 -7.75 -12.10
C ILE A 299 21.20 -7.68 -12.98
N GLN A 300 22.27 -7.04 -12.55
CA GLN A 300 23.47 -6.88 -13.41
C GLN A 300 24.66 -7.77 -13.01
N THR A 301 24.70 -8.29 -11.79
CA THR A 301 25.85 -9.05 -11.32
C THR A 301 25.44 -10.42 -10.77
N VAL A 302 25.30 -10.54 -9.46
CA VAL A 302 25.11 -11.83 -8.78
C VAL A 302 23.84 -12.53 -9.27
N GLY A 303 22.72 -11.80 -9.38
CA GLY A 303 21.45 -12.39 -9.81
C GLY A 303 21.51 -12.93 -11.24
N THR A 304 22.04 -12.14 -12.18
CA THR A 304 22.17 -12.54 -13.59
C THR A 304 23.16 -13.71 -13.76
N MET A 305 24.32 -13.64 -13.14
CA MET A 305 25.30 -14.74 -13.21
C MET A 305 24.71 -16.11 -12.83
N TRP A 306 23.93 -16.14 -11.76
CA TRP A 306 23.26 -17.39 -11.34
C TRP A 306 22.05 -17.77 -12.23
N THR A 307 21.36 -16.78 -12.76
CA THR A 307 20.23 -16.97 -13.68
C THR A 307 20.72 -17.50 -15.03
N ASP A 308 21.80 -16.93 -15.59
CA ASP A 308 22.42 -17.40 -16.84
C ASP A 308 22.93 -18.83 -16.68
N TRP A 309 23.62 -19.12 -15.56
CA TRP A 309 24.01 -20.48 -15.26
C TRP A 309 22.81 -21.45 -15.17
N ALA A 310 21.71 -21.02 -14.52
CA ALA A 310 20.52 -21.85 -14.43
C ALA A 310 19.85 -22.07 -15.79
N ASN A 311 19.72 -21.01 -16.61
CA ASN A 311 19.08 -21.07 -17.90
C ASN A 311 19.92 -21.81 -18.95
N ASP A 312 21.21 -21.45 -19.08
CA ASP A 312 22.04 -21.95 -20.17
C ASP A 312 22.64 -23.32 -19.86
N VAL A 313 23.03 -23.55 -18.59
CA VAL A 313 23.71 -24.76 -18.19
C VAL A 313 22.75 -25.81 -17.63
N LEU A 314 21.95 -25.45 -16.62
CA LEU A 314 21.09 -26.41 -15.94
C LEU A 314 19.88 -26.78 -16.81
N PHE A 315 19.07 -25.81 -17.18
CA PHE A 315 17.81 -26.02 -17.93
C PHE A 315 18.01 -25.96 -19.45
N GLY A 316 19.07 -25.34 -19.96
CA GLY A 316 19.38 -25.30 -21.39
C GLY A 316 20.11 -26.52 -21.87
N LYS A 317 20.88 -27.22 -21.00
CA LYS A 317 21.69 -28.36 -21.41
C LYS A 317 21.47 -29.58 -20.53
N TYR A 318 21.85 -29.54 -19.25
CA TYR A 318 21.89 -30.76 -18.44
C TYR A 318 20.53 -31.45 -18.26
N VAL A 319 19.49 -30.71 -17.92
CA VAL A 319 18.15 -31.28 -17.72
C VAL A 319 17.54 -31.79 -19.01
N PRO A 320 17.54 -31.04 -20.15
CA PRO A 320 17.09 -31.51 -21.43
C PRO A 320 17.84 -32.74 -21.90
N ASP A 321 19.18 -32.76 -21.83
CA ASP A 321 20.02 -33.90 -22.27
C ASP A 321 19.72 -35.16 -21.45
N LEU A 322 19.58 -35.01 -20.10
CA LEU A 322 19.26 -36.12 -19.22
C LEU A 322 17.86 -36.71 -19.54
N VAL A 323 16.87 -35.83 -19.69
CA VAL A 323 15.50 -36.23 -19.98
C VAL A 323 15.42 -36.85 -21.39
N THR A 324 16.07 -36.25 -22.38
CA THR A 324 16.13 -36.77 -23.76
C THR A 324 16.76 -38.15 -23.78
N SER A 325 17.92 -38.33 -23.14
CA SER A 325 18.60 -39.63 -23.07
C SER A 325 17.72 -40.70 -22.38
N GLY A 326 16.98 -40.31 -21.32
CA GLY A 326 16.03 -41.23 -20.67
C GLY A 326 14.86 -41.62 -21.58
N LEU A 327 14.29 -40.67 -22.34
CA LEU A 327 13.20 -40.90 -23.27
C LEU A 327 13.65 -41.71 -24.48
N ASP A 328 14.87 -41.51 -24.97
CA ASP A 328 15.49 -42.33 -26.05
C ASP A 328 15.69 -43.76 -25.62
N TYR A 329 16.16 -43.98 -24.39
CA TYR A 329 16.29 -45.34 -23.82
C TYR A 329 14.94 -46.06 -23.70
N LEU A 330 13.85 -45.34 -23.43
CA LEU A 330 12.49 -45.84 -23.34
C LEU A 330 11.80 -45.94 -24.71
N GLN A 331 12.48 -45.58 -25.82
CA GLN A 331 11.95 -45.54 -27.19
C GLN A 331 10.62 -44.82 -27.32
N VAL A 332 10.51 -43.66 -26.66
CA VAL A 332 9.29 -42.85 -26.66
C VAL A 332 9.11 -42.16 -28.01
N GLN A 333 7.86 -42.06 -28.47
CA GLN A 333 7.50 -41.40 -29.74
C GLN A 333 7.91 -39.90 -29.75
N ASP A 334 8.31 -39.39 -30.90
CA ASP A 334 8.87 -38.03 -31.06
C ASP A 334 7.93 -36.91 -30.57
N TRP A 335 6.61 -37.03 -30.79
CA TRP A 335 5.66 -36.04 -30.30
C TRP A 335 5.60 -35.97 -28.79
N LEU A 336 5.72 -37.09 -28.07
CA LEU A 336 5.71 -37.15 -26.64
C LEU A 336 7.06 -36.64 -26.07
N LYS A 337 8.15 -36.92 -26.79
CA LYS A 337 9.48 -36.40 -26.48
C LYS A 337 9.49 -34.85 -26.57
N SER A 338 8.95 -34.29 -27.67
CA SER A 338 8.82 -32.85 -27.83
C SER A 338 7.90 -32.21 -26.74
N LEU A 339 6.78 -32.87 -26.42
CA LEU A 339 5.92 -32.39 -25.30
C LEU A 339 6.67 -32.33 -23.99
N ILE A 340 7.46 -33.36 -23.67
CA ILE A 340 8.18 -33.43 -22.40
C ILE A 340 9.35 -32.44 -22.38
N VAL A 341 10.17 -32.41 -23.43
CA VAL A 341 11.39 -31.59 -23.48
C VAL A 341 11.03 -30.11 -23.74
N ASP A 342 10.31 -29.84 -24.86
CA ASP A 342 10.05 -28.46 -25.30
C ASP A 342 8.84 -27.83 -24.59
N GLY A 343 7.88 -28.64 -24.13
CA GLY A 343 6.72 -28.17 -23.37
C GLY A 343 6.97 -28.14 -21.87
N ILE A 344 7.28 -29.29 -21.27
CA ILE A 344 7.34 -29.45 -19.79
C ILE A 344 8.67 -28.94 -19.22
N VAL A 345 9.79 -29.46 -19.72
CA VAL A 345 11.13 -29.12 -19.22
C VAL A 345 11.44 -27.64 -19.46
N ALA A 346 11.16 -27.16 -20.69
CA ALA A 346 11.34 -25.76 -21.03
C ALA A 346 10.44 -24.84 -20.17
N GLY A 347 9.17 -25.22 -19.96
CA GLY A 347 8.24 -24.47 -19.11
C GLY A 347 8.67 -24.39 -17.64
N ILE A 348 9.16 -25.49 -17.08
CA ILE A 348 9.74 -25.52 -15.72
C ILE A 348 11.02 -24.69 -15.70
N GLY A 349 11.88 -24.83 -16.71
CA GLY A 349 13.12 -24.10 -16.86
C GLY A 349 12.91 -22.59 -16.84
N THR A 350 11.93 -22.10 -17.56
CA THR A 350 11.57 -20.67 -17.59
C THR A 350 11.24 -20.14 -16.17
N VAL A 351 10.53 -20.90 -15.34
CA VAL A 351 10.16 -20.49 -14.00
C VAL A 351 11.35 -20.55 -13.02
N LEU A 352 12.06 -21.68 -13.04
CA LEU A 352 13.17 -21.93 -12.11
C LEU A 352 14.45 -21.19 -12.50
N GLY A 353 14.61 -20.90 -13.79
CA GLY A 353 15.74 -20.12 -14.30
C GLY A 353 15.79 -18.70 -13.73
N PHE A 354 14.64 -18.04 -13.55
CA PHE A 354 14.59 -16.70 -12.92
C PHE A 354 14.63 -16.71 -11.39
N LEU A 355 14.53 -17.89 -10.77
CA LEU A 355 14.51 -17.99 -9.31
C LEU A 355 15.73 -17.38 -8.61
N PRO A 356 16.98 -17.57 -9.11
CA PRO A 356 18.16 -16.99 -8.49
C PRO A 356 18.12 -15.47 -8.44
N GLN A 357 17.75 -14.82 -9.53
CA GLN A 357 17.65 -13.36 -9.62
C GLN A 357 16.61 -12.81 -8.63
N ILE A 358 15.43 -13.44 -8.59
CA ILE A 358 14.36 -13.06 -7.67
C ILE A 358 14.78 -13.29 -6.22
N PHE A 359 15.52 -14.36 -5.95
CA PHE A 359 16.02 -14.67 -4.60
C PHE A 359 17.01 -13.61 -4.10
N VAL A 360 17.97 -13.20 -4.93
CA VAL A 360 18.91 -12.11 -4.59
C VAL A 360 18.15 -10.79 -4.37
N LEU A 361 17.16 -10.48 -5.21
CA LEU A 361 16.31 -9.31 -5.03
C LEU A 361 15.59 -9.34 -3.67
N PHE A 362 15.01 -10.48 -3.28
CA PHE A 362 14.34 -10.61 -1.98
C PHE A 362 15.30 -10.51 -0.80
N ILE A 363 16.54 -10.97 -0.94
CA ILE A 363 17.57 -10.75 0.09
C ILE A 363 17.83 -9.25 0.25
N CYS A 364 18.08 -8.53 -0.84
CA CYS A 364 18.34 -7.10 -0.79
C CYS A 364 17.17 -6.31 -0.20
N LEU A 365 15.95 -6.59 -0.66
CA LEU A 365 14.73 -5.96 -0.11
C LEU A 365 14.50 -6.32 1.35
N GLY A 366 14.74 -7.58 1.74
CA GLY A 366 14.64 -8.03 3.13
C GLY A 366 15.63 -7.34 4.05
N VAL A 367 16.85 -7.08 3.59
CA VAL A 367 17.85 -6.28 4.32
C VAL A 367 17.36 -4.85 4.52
N LEU A 368 16.84 -4.19 3.47
CA LEU A 368 16.33 -2.81 3.57
C LEU A 368 15.10 -2.71 4.48
N GLU A 369 14.23 -3.72 4.46
CA GLU A 369 13.06 -3.80 5.32
C GLU A 369 13.46 -4.01 6.78
N ASP A 370 14.35 -4.97 7.04
CA ASP A 370 14.81 -5.32 8.41
C ASP A 370 15.59 -4.15 9.05
N ILE A 371 16.44 -3.43 8.31
CA ILE A 371 17.13 -2.22 8.79
C ILE A 371 16.14 -1.08 9.10
N GLY A 372 14.92 -1.11 8.54
CA GLY A 372 13.92 -0.04 8.68
C GLY A 372 14.06 1.10 7.67
N TYR A 373 14.86 0.93 6.61
CA TYR A 373 15.06 1.95 5.57
C TYR A 373 13.78 2.22 4.76
N MET A 374 12.97 1.19 4.51
CA MET A 374 11.72 1.30 3.74
C MET A 374 10.71 2.26 4.39
N SER A 375 10.63 2.28 5.73
CA SER A 375 9.76 3.18 6.48
C SER A 375 10.15 4.64 6.29
N ARG A 376 11.44 4.94 6.23
CA ARG A 376 11.98 6.30 6.06
C ARG A 376 11.72 6.85 4.67
N ILE A 377 11.89 6.02 3.67
CA ILE A 377 11.56 6.41 2.28
C ILE A 377 10.06 6.65 2.13
N ALA A 378 9.21 5.80 2.71
CA ALA A 378 7.76 6.02 2.71
C ALA A 378 7.40 7.36 3.37
N PHE A 379 8.06 7.71 4.48
CA PHE A 379 7.88 9.00 5.16
C PHE A 379 8.27 10.20 4.28
N VAL A 380 9.43 10.14 3.62
CA VAL A 380 9.88 11.21 2.71
C VAL A 380 8.94 11.37 1.52
N MET A 381 8.51 10.24 0.94
CA MET A 381 7.65 10.23 -0.23
C MET A 381 6.20 10.59 0.06
N ASP A 382 5.74 10.46 1.31
CA ASP A 382 4.37 10.80 1.71
C ASP A 382 4.01 12.24 1.35
N ARG A 383 4.90 13.20 1.61
CA ARG A 383 4.70 14.60 1.26
C ARG A 383 4.47 14.82 -0.24
N ILE A 384 5.13 14.03 -1.09
CA ILE A 384 5.01 14.12 -2.55
C ILE A 384 3.71 13.47 -2.99
N PHE A 385 3.43 12.26 -2.51
CA PHE A 385 2.26 11.47 -2.92
C PHE A 385 0.94 12.06 -2.42
N ARG A 386 0.92 12.68 -1.24
CA ARG A 386 -0.26 13.41 -0.75
C ARG A 386 -0.73 14.51 -1.69
N ARG A 387 0.17 15.24 -2.35
CA ARG A 387 -0.21 16.26 -3.34
C ARG A 387 -1.02 15.67 -4.49
N PHE A 388 -0.82 14.38 -4.77
CA PHE A 388 -1.56 13.64 -5.79
C PHE A 388 -2.73 12.84 -5.21
N GLY A 389 -3.00 12.99 -3.91
CA GLY A 389 -4.09 12.29 -3.22
C GLY A 389 -3.83 10.81 -2.97
N LEU A 390 -2.58 10.35 -3.03
CA LEU A 390 -2.16 8.99 -2.71
C LEU A 390 -1.47 8.95 -1.35
N SER A 391 -1.59 7.85 -0.62
CA SER A 391 -0.85 7.63 0.62
C SER A 391 0.64 7.40 0.35
N GLY A 392 1.51 7.91 1.19
CA GLY A 392 2.95 7.62 1.10
C GLY A 392 3.31 6.15 1.19
N LYS A 393 2.49 5.34 1.87
CA LYS A 393 2.63 3.88 1.89
C LYS A 393 2.47 3.25 0.50
N SER A 394 1.76 3.90 -0.43
CA SER A 394 1.61 3.44 -1.82
C SER A 394 2.91 3.45 -2.62
N PHE A 395 3.89 4.26 -2.18
CA PHE A 395 5.19 4.34 -2.85
C PHE A 395 6.00 3.04 -2.72
N ILE A 396 5.91 2.35 -1.57
CA ILE A 396 6.64 1.08 -1.34
C ILE A 396 6.28 0.01 -2.38
N PRO A 397 4.99 -0.32 -2.60
CA PRO A 397 4.58 -1.21 -3.69
C PRO A 397 5.09 -0.77 -5.08
N MET A 398 4.97 0.51 -5.39
CA MET A 398 5.39 1.05 -6.70
C MET A 398 6.89 0.86 -6.92
N LEU A 399 7.67 1.05 -5.87
CA LEU A 399 9.10 0.87 -5.89
C LEU A 399 9.48 -0.60 -6.08
N ILE A 400 8.89 -1.50 -5.30
CA ILE A 400 9.13 -2.94 -5.41
C ILE A 400 8.74 -3.44 -6.80
N SER A 401 7.75 -2.79 -7.45
CA SER A 401 7.28 -3.15 -8.80
C SER A 401 8.34 -2.96 -9.88
N THR A 402 9.33 -2.08 -9.66
CA THR A 402 10.45 -1.94 -10.60
C THR A 402 11.28 -3.23 -10.70
N GLY A 403 11.32 -4.04 -9.65
CA GLY A 403 11.91 -5.38 -9.67
C GLY A 403 10.92 -6.43 -10.15
N CYS A 404 9.80 -6.59 -9.45
CA CYS A 404 8.78 -7.58 -9.77
C CYS A 404 7.39 -7.17 -9.27
N GLY A 405 6.38 -7.27 -10.14
CA GLY A 405 5.00 -6.92 -9.82
C GLY A 405 4.34 -7.79 -8.74
N VAL A 406 4.75 -9.05 -8.59
CA VAL A 406 4.17 -9.99 -7.61
C VAL A 406 4.41 -9.52 -6.17
N PRO A 407 5.66 -9.34 -5.71
CA PRO A 407 5.91 -8.83 -4.36
C PRO A 407 5.41 -7.40 -4.16
N ALA A 408 5.40 -6.60 -5.22
CA ALA A 408 4.86 -5.25 -5.20
C ALA A 408 3.38 -5.24 -4.81
N VAL A 409 2.55 -6.02 -5.48
CA VAL A 409 1.13 -6.17 -5.15
C VAL A 409 0.96 -6.73 -3.73
N MET A 410 1.77 -7.70 -3.33
CA MET A 410 1.71 -8.29 -1.98
C MET A 410 2.08 -7.30 -0.88
N SER A 411 2.97 -6.35 -1.14
CA SER A 411 3.37 -5.33 -0.16
C SER A 411 2.27 -4.30 0.10
N SER A 412 1.27 -4.20 -0.76
CA SER A 412 0.11 -3.32 -0.56
C SER A 412 -0.70 -3.62 0.71
N ARG A 413 -0.48 -4.77 1.34
CA ARG A 413 -1.07 -5.14 2.65
C ARG A 413 -0.72 -4.18 3.77
N THR A 414 0.39 -3.47 3.66
CA THR A 414 0.80 -2.45 4.63
C THR A 414 -0.05 -1.19 4.58
N ILE A 415 -0.91 -1.06 3.56
CA ILE A 415 -1.84 0.06 3.40
C ILE A 415 -3.14 -0.29 4.12
N GLU A 416 -3.45 0.43 5.18
CA GLU A 416 -4.60 0.20 6.04
C GLU A 416 -5.91 0.57 5.35
N ASN A 417 -5.94 1.73 4.66
CA ASN A 417 -7.12 2.17 3.93
C ASN A 417 -7.37 1.28 2.71
N GLU A 418 -8.52 0.61 2.69
CA GLU A 418 -8.87 -0.35 1.63
C GLU A 418 -8.99 0.32 0.25
N ARG A 419 -9.48 1.57 0.18
CA ARG A 419 -9.60 2.32 -1.08
C ARG A 419 -8.23 2.66 -1.65
N ASP A 420 -7.32 3.19 -0.83
CA ASP A 420 -5.95 3.51 -1.23
C ASP A 420 -5.17 2.24 -1.60
N ARG A 421 -5.39 1.13 -0.87
CA ARG A 421 -4.83 -0.19 -1.19
C ARG A 421 -5.29 -0.66 -2.56
N ARG A 422 -6.58 -0.57 -2.88
CA ARG A 422 -7.13 -0.96 -4.19
C ARG A 422 -6.55 -0.10 -5.32
N ILE A 423 -6.49 1.23 -5.16
CA ILE A 423 -5.86 2.12 -6.14
C ILE A 423 -4.40 1.72 -6.37
N THR A 424 -3.65 1.49 -5.30
CA THR A 424 -2.25 1.07 -5.37
C THR A 424 -2.09 -0.24 -6.11
N ILE A 425 -2.91 -1.26 -5.83
CA ILE A 425 -2.88 -2.55 -6.54
C ILE A 425 -3.17 -2.36 -8.03
N MET A 426 -4.13 -1.50 -8.39
CA MET A 426 -4.50 -1.24 -9.79
C MET A 426 -3.42 -0.51 -10.58
N THR A 427 -2.58 0.30 -9.93
CA THR A 427 -1.65 1.20 -10.63
C THR A 427 -0.19 0.77 -10.50
N THR A 428 0.17 0.02 -9.48
CA THR A 428 1.58 -0.31 -9.15
C THR A 428 2.30 -1.05 -10.27
N THR A 429 1.59 -1.87 -11.05
CA THR A 429 2.17 -2.69 -12.12
C THR A 429 2.43 -1.92 -13.43
N PHE A 430 2.14 -0.62 -13.49
CA PHE A 430 2.53 0.24 -14.61
C PHE A 430 4.03 0.53 -14.62
N MET A 431 4.71 0.40 -13.48
CA MET A 431 6.17 0.47 -13.45
C MET A 431 6.78 -0.68 -14.26
N PRO A 432 7.84 -0.40 -15.05
CA PRO A 432 8.59 -1.45 -15.72
C PRO A 432 9.23 -2.39 -14.71
N CYS A 433 8.95 -3.68 -14.77
CA CYS A 433 9.66 -4.71 -14.00
C CYS A 433 10.79 -5.32 -14.84
N SER A 434 11.64 -6.16 -14.24
CA SER A 434 12.77 -6.81 -14.93
C SER A 434 12.36 -7.51 -16.22
N ALA A 435 11.27 -8.27 -16.22
CA ALA A 435 10.75 -8.95 -17.41
C ALA A 435 10.29 -8.01 -18.54
N LYS A 436 9.84 -6.79 -18.21
CA LYS A 436 9.51 -5.77 -19.22
C LYS A 436 10.76 -5.13 -19.81
N LEU A 437 11.90 -5.15 -19.10
CA LEU A 437 13.16 -4.59 -19.60
C LEU A 437 13.66 -5.28 -20.85
N GLU A 438 13.43 -6.57 -21.01
CA GLU A 438 13.80 -7.32 -22.22
C GLU A 438 13.03 -6.79 -23.45
N ILE A 439 11.74 -6.52 -23.31
CA ILE A 439 10.94 -5.91 -24.39
C ILE A 439 11.44 -4.51 -24.70
N ILE A 440 11.75 -3.71 -23.64
CA ILE A 440 12.28 -2.37 -23.80
C ILE A 440 13.63 -2.40 -24.54
N ALA A 441 14.52 -3.31 -24.14
CA ALA A 441 15.85 -3.47 -24.75
C ALA A 441 15.73 -3.88 -26.23
N LEU A 442 14.90 -4.86 -26.54
CA LEU A 442 14.66 -5.31 -27.90
C LEU A 442 14.15 -4.17 -28.80
N ILE A 443 13.10 -3.48 -28.37
CA ILE A 443 12.51 -2.40 -29.19
C ILE A 443 13.43 -1.18 -29.28
N ALA A 444 14.06 -0.78 -28.18
CA ALA A 444 15.02 0.34 -28.18
C ALA A 444 16.23 0.04 -29.05
N GLY A 445 16.82 -1.16 -28.94
CA GLY A 445 17.95 -1.59 -29.74
C GLY A 445 17.60 -1.79 -31.21
N ALA A 446 16.42 -2.38 -31.51
CA ALA A 446 15.99 -2.60 -32.88
C ALA A 446 15.65 -1.31 -33.63
N PHE A 447 14.87 -0.40 -33.05
CA PHE A 447 14.28 0.74 -33.76
C PHE A 447 14.93 2.10 -33.43
N PHE A 448 15.61 2.21 -32.29
CA PHE A 448 16.16 3.48 -31.80
C PHE A 448 17.62 3.39 -31.33
N PRO A 449 18.54 2.77 -32.10
CA PRO A 449 19.92 2.54 -31.63
C PRO A 449 20.69 3.83 -31.35
N SER A 450 20.31 4.94 -31.99
CA SER A 450 20.92 6.27 -31.79
C SER A 450 20.24 7.11 -30.70
N ASN A 451 19.11 6.67 -30.15
CA ASN A 451 18.34 7.45 -29.18
C ASN A 451 18.28 6.75 -27.81
N SER A 452 19.22 7.09 -26.94
CA SER A 452 19.31 6.53 -25.58
C SER A 452 18.16 6.92 -24.65
N LEU A 453 17.27 7.86 -25.06
CA LEU A 453 16.16 8.34 -24.21
C LEU A 453 14.93 7.44 -24.28
N VAL A 454 14.84 6.52 -25.24
CA VAL A 454 13.66 5.65 -25.41
C VAL A 454 13.46 4.71 -24.22
N ALA A 455 14.52 4.05 -23.74
CA ALA A 455 14.41 3.18 -22.58
C ALA A 455 14.04 3.94 -21.29
N PRO A 456 14.69 5.05 -20.91
CA PRO A 456 14.26 5.86 -19.78
C PRO A 456 12.83 6.43 -19.92
N SER A 457 12.38 6.76 -21.12
CA SER A 457 11.02 7.31 -21.35
C SER A 457 9.93 6.36 -20.83
N THR A 458 10.15 5.04 -20.88
CA THR A 458 9.18 4.05 -20.39
C THR A 458 8.95 4.16 -18.88
N TYR A 459 9.99 4.48 -18.10
CA TYR A 459 9.85 4.71 -16.66
C TYR A 459 9.05 5.99 -16.36
N PHE A 460 9.30 7.07 -17.10
CA PHE A 460 8.54 8.30 -16.95
C PHE A 460 7.08 8.12 -17.34
N ILE A 461 6.80 7.37 -18.42
CA ILE A 461 5.44 7.04 -18.82
C ILE A 461 4.76 6.17 -17.76
N GLY A 462 5.44 5.17 -17.22
CA GLY A 462 4.93 4.35 -16.12
C GLY A 462 4.57 5.18 -14.90
N MET A 463 5.46 6.06 -14.44
CA MET A 463 5.20 6.99 -13.33
C MET A 463 4.03 7.94 -13.62
N ALA A 464 4.00 8.54 -14.81
CA ALA A 464 2.91 9.42 -15.21
C ALA A 464 1.57 8.66 -15.22
N ALA A 465 1.55 7.43 -15.74
CA ALA A 465 0.35 6.57 -15.73
C ALA A 465 -0.11 6.27 -14.30
N ILE A 466 0.78 6.00 -13.35
CA ILE A 466 0.46 5.78 -11.94
C ILE A 466 -0.19 7.03 -11.34
N ILE A 467 0.45 8.19 -11.49
CA ILE A 467 0.00 9.45 -10.89
C ILE A 467 -1.36 9.86 -11.48
N LEU A 468 -1.47 9.90 -12.80
CA LEU A 468 -2.70 10.32 -13.47
C LEU A 468 -3.85 9.36 -13.20
N SER A 469 -3.60 8.06 -13.21
CA SER A 469 -4.59 7.04 -12.86
C SER A 469 -5.00 7.12 -11.40
N GLY A 470 -4.05 7.33 -10.48
CA GLY A 470 -4.32 7.53 -9.06
C GLY A 470 -5.25 8.70 -8.80
N ILE A 471 -4.95 9.88 -9.41
CA ILE A 471 -5.79 11.08 -9.34
C ILE A 471 -7.18 10.80 -9.93
N ALA A 472 -7.26 10.18 -11.11
CA ALA A 472 -8.52 9.90 -11.77
C ALA A 472 -9.40 8.92 -10.97
N LEU A 473 -8.82 7.82 -10.48
CA LEU A 473 -9.52 6.81 -9.69
C LEU A 473 -10.01 7.37 -8.36
N LYS A 474 -9.21 8.20 -7.69
CA LYS A 474 -9.60 8.84 -6.42
C LYS A 474 -10.78 9.80 -6.57
N LYS A 475 -10.98 10.37 -7.75
CA LYS A 475 -12.14 11.24 -8.06
C LYS A 475 -13.41 10.44 -8.45
N THR A 476 -13.34 9.11 -8.47
CA THR A 476 -14.51 8.25 -8.72
C THR A 476 -15.32 8.05 -7.44
N SER A 477 -16.63 7.79 -7.57
CA SER A 477 -17.51 7.53 -6.43
C SER A 477 -17.19 6.24 -5.67
N PHE A 478 -16.47 5.29 -6.29
CA PHE A 478 -16.16 3.98 -5.69
C PHE A 478 -14.86 3.97 -4.88
N LEU A 479 -13.88 4.80 -5.28
CA LEU A 479 -12.54 4.82 -4.71
C LEU A 479 -12.16 6.19 -4.12
N GLY A 480 -13.06 7.16 -4.17
CA GLY A 480 -12.90 8.47 -3.55
C GLY A 480 -12.94 8.38 -2.03
N GLY A 481 -12.42 9.39 -1.36
CA GLY A 481 -12.38 9.52 0.10
C GLY A 481 -11.19 10.34 0.55
N LEU A 482 -11.18 10.71 1.84
CA LEU A 482 -10.06 11.40 2.45
C LEU A 482 -8.81 10.50 2.45
N THR A 483 -7.66 11.06 2.22
CA THR A 483 -6.39 10.36 2.40
C THR A 483 -6.14 10.15 3.88
N SER A 484 -5.89 8.91 4.28
CA SER A 484 -5.46 8.62 5.65
C SER A 484 -4.17 9.38 5.96
N PRO A 485 -4.09 10.11 7.09
CA PRO A 485 -2.84 10.74 7.51
C PRO A 485 -1.77 9.66 7.69
N PHE A 486 -0.59 9.94 7.16
CA PHE A 486 0.53 9.03 7.26
C PHE A 486 1.21 9.21 8.62
N ILE A 487 0.80 8.41 9.59
CA ILE A 487 1.44 8.33 10.89
C ILE A 487 2.22 7.00 10.91
N MET A 488 3.52 7.03 10.68
CA MET A 488 4.37 5.85 10.73
C MET A 488 5.51 6.03 11.73
N GLU A 489 5.69 5.06 12.60
CA GLU A 489 6.87 4.98 13.45
C GLU A 489 8.11 4.70 12.60
N LEU A 490 9.14 5.52 12.76
CA LEU A 490 10.45 5.21 12.22
C LEU A 490 11.13 4.28 13.22
N PRO A 491 11.21 2.95 12.96
CA PRO A 491 11.85 2.02 13.88
C PRO A 491 13.33 2.38 14.01
N ALA A 492 13.92 2.18 15.20
CA ALA A 492 15.35 2.39 15.37
C ALA A 492 16.13 1.49 14.41
N TYR A 493 17.27 1.99 13.88
CA TYR A 493 18.14 1.17 13.05
C TYR A 493 18.74 0.01 13.88
N HIS A 494 18.68 -1.16 13.31
CA HIS A 494 19.37 -2.34 13.87
C HIS A 494 20.06 -3.12 12.75
N TRP A 495 21.09 -3.86 13.12
CA TRP A 495 21.77 -4.73 12.18
C TRP A 495 20.82 -5.84 11.71
N PRO A 496 20.75 -6.11 10.40
CA PRO A 496 19.86 -7.13 9.87
C PRO A 496 20.29 -8.51 10.36
N LYS A 497 19.31 -9.29 10.82
CA LYS A 497 19.56 -10.67 11.24
C LYS A 497 19.60 -11.58 10.02
N ALA A 498 20.77 -12.06 9.64
CA ALA A 498 20.96 -12.85 8.43
C ALA A 498 19.97 -14.02 8.29
N MET A 499 19.68 -14.74 9.37
CA MET A 499 18.71 -15.84 9.36
C MET A 499 17.26 -15.36 9.11
N SER A 500 16.87 -14.19 9.60
CA SER A 500 15.54 -13.60 9.36
C SER A 500 15.40 -13.21 7.89
N VAL A 501 16.41 -12.53 7.34
CA VAL A 501 16.46 -12.12 5.93
C VAL A 501 16.43 -13.33 5.00
N LEU A 502 17.25 -14.36 5.26
CA LEU A 502 17.27 -15.59 4.47
C LEU A 502 15.92 -16.33 4.53
N ARG A 503 15.32 -16.45 5.71
CA ARG A 503 13.99 -17.07 5.87
C ARG A 503 12.91 -16.30 5.14
N TYR A 504 12.95 -14.97 5.21
CA TYR A 504 12.06 -14.08 4.46
C TYR A 504 12.22 -14.28 2.94
N ALA A 505 13.45 -14.20 2.43
CA ALA A 505 13.76 -14.38 1.01
C ALA A 505 13.33 -15.77 0.50
N PHE A 506 13.68 -16.85 1.25
CA PHE A 506 13.28 -18.21 0.93
C PHE A 506 11.77 -18.40 0.94
N GLY A 507 11.07 -17.85 1.94
CA GLY A 507 9.60 -17.89 2.01
C GLY A 507 8.92 -17.19 0.83
N LYS A 508 9.45 -16.04 0.40
CA LYS A 508 8.95 -15.30 -0.78
C LYS A 508 9.25 -16.03 -2.08
N ALA A 509 10.48 -16.54 -2.24
CA ALA A 509 10.89 -17.31 -3.41
C ALA A 509 10.08 -18.62 -3.54
N MET A 510 9.91 -19.38 -2.45
CA MET A 510 9.09 -20.59 -2.46
C MET A 510 7.61 -20.30 -2.75
N SER A 511 7.10 -19.17 -2.23
CA SER A 511 5.75 -18.71 -2.54
C SER A 511 5.58 -18.35 -4.03
N PHE A 512 6.62 -17.78 -4.65
CA PHE A 512 6.66 -17.53 -6.09
C PHE A 512 6.63 -18.85 -6.86
N VAL A 513 7.53 -19.79 -6.58
CA VAL A 513 7.60 -21.10 -7.28
C VAL A 513 6.27 -21.86 -7.17
N LYS A 514 5.68 -21.94 -5.98
CA LYS A 514 4.40 -22.65 -5.80
C LYS A 514 3.22 -22.03 -6.56
N ARG A 515 3.21 -20.73 -6.76
CA ARG A 515 2.08 -20.00 -7.35
C ARG A 515 2.27 -19.68 -8.82
N ALA A 516 3.42 -19.09 -9.13
CA ALA A 516 3.75 -18.77 -10.52
C ALA A 516 4.08 -20.04 -11.31
N GLY A 517 4.82 -20.98 -10.68
CA GLY A 517 5.23 -22.22 -11.32
C GLY A 517 4.07 -23.01 -11.87
N THR A 518 2.99 -23.24 -11.11
CA THR A 518 1.83 -24.01 -11.58
C THR A 518 1.10 -23.32 -12.74
N ILE A 519 0.91 -22.01 -12.67
CA ILE A 519 0.18 -21.25 -13.70
C ILE A 519 1.03 -21.11 -14.96
N ILE A 520 2.30 -20.71 -14.83
CA ILE A 520 3.21 -20.52 -15.97
C ILE A 520 3.44 -21.86 -16.65
N PHE A 521 3.71 -22.91 -15.89
CA PHE A 521 3.85 -24.28 -16.42
C PHE A 521 2.64 -24.70 -17.26
N SER A 522 1.41 -24.60 -16.70
CA SER A 522 0.19 -24.99 -17.41
C SER A 522 0.00 -24.18 -18.70
N LEU A 523 0.33 -22.89 -18.67
CA LEU A 523 0.22 -22.01 -19.84
C LEU A 523 1.30 -22.28 -20.88
N THR A 524 2.54 -22.56 -20.47
CA THR A 524 3.61 -22.93 -21.44
C THR A 524 3.28 -24.20 -22.17
N VAL A 525 2.77 -25.22 -21.47
CA VAL A 525 2.30 -26.44 -22.10
C VAL A 525 1.12 -26.16 -23.06
N LEU A 526 0.18 -25.31 -22.67
CA LEU A 526 -0.94 -24.90 -23.51
C LEU A 526 -0.46 -24.14 -24.78
N ILE A 527 0.45 -23.18 -24.60
CA ILE A 527 1.03 -22.40 -25.71
C ILE A 527 1.80 -23.33 -26.64
N TRP A 528 2.63 -24.23 -26.08
CA TRP A 528 3.32 -25.25 -26.88
C TRP A 528 2.33 -26.07 -27.72
N PHE A 529 1.26 -26.55 -27.10
CA PHE A 529 0.23 -27.31 -27.82
C PHE A 529 -0.41 -26.45 -28.92
N MET A 530 -0.81 -25.23 -28.62
CA MET A 530 -1.44 -24.32 -29.59
C MET A 530 -0.51 -23.87 -30.71
N SER A 531 0.81 -23.87 -30.51
CA SER A 531 1.79 -23.51 -31.54
C SER A 531 2.18 -24.67 -32.48
N ASN A 532 2.02 -25.91 -32.03
CA ASN A 532 2.41 -27.09 -32.81
C ASN A 532 1.23 -27.82 -33.48
N TYR A 533 -0.01 -27.53 -33.08
CA TYR A 533 -1.20 -28.21 -33.59
C TYR A 533 -2.19 -27.24 -34.23
N ASN A 534 -2.91 -27.72 -35.26
CA ASN A 534 -4.08 -27.05 -35.83
C ASN A 534 -5.39 -27.54 -35.19
N PHE A 535 -6.54 -26.94 -35.54
CA PHE A 535 -7.85 -27.35 -35.02
C PHE A 535 -8.26 -28.80 -35.37
N THR A 536 -7.56 -29.43 -36.32
CA THR A 536 -7.77 -30.84 -36.68
C THR A 536 -6.81 -31.80 -35.97
N LEU A 537 -6.03 -31.26 -34.97
CA LEU A 537 -5.06 -32.02 -34.17
C LEU A 537 -3.92 -32.65 -34.96
N HIS A 538 -3.59 -32.10 -36.12
CA HIS A 538 -2.39 -32.47 -36.87
C HIS A 538 -1.25 -31.50 -36.48
N THR A 539 -0.04 -32.05 -36.44
CA THR A 539 1.18 -31.23 -36.26
C THR A 539 1.39 -30.40 -37.54
N VAL A 540 1.59 -29.10 -37.35
CA VAL A 540 1.73 -28.12 -38.42
C VAL A 540 2.79 -27.08 -38.10
N ASP A 541 3.26 -26.39 -39.13
CA ASP A 541 4.11 -25.19 -38.91
C ASP A 541 3.38 -24.12 -38.14
N THR A 542 4.12 -23.33 -37.38
CA THR A 542 3.59 -22.30 -36.47
C THR A 542 2.64 -21.30 -37.17
N GLU A 543 2.82 -21.04 -38.48
CA GLU A 543 1.98 -20.11 -39.25
C GLU A 543 0.55 -20.59 -39.52
N VAL A 544 0.29 -21.91 -39.43
CA VAL A 544 -1.01 -22.55 -39.66
C VAL A 544 -1.59 -23.12 -38.35
N SER A 545 -0.90 -22.89 -37.24
CA SER A 545 -1.27 -23.39 -35.91
C SER A 545 -2.55 -22.76 -35.37
N ILE A 546 -3.10 -23.35 -34.32
CA ILE A 546 -4.21 -22.78 -33.54
C ILE A 546 -3.85 -21.38 -33.06
N LEU A 547 -2.63 -21.20 -32.56
CA LEU A 547 -2.13 -19.94 -32.04
C LEU A 547 -2.10 -18.85 -33.13
N ALA A 548 -1.60 -19.17 -34.33
CA ALA A 548 -1.60 -18.26 -35.47
C ALA A 548 -3.02 -17.90 -35.93
N THR A 549 -3.93 -18.89 -35.95
CA THR A 549 -5.32 -18.69 -36.34
C THR A 549 -6.03 -17.73 -35.37
N ILE A 550 -5.84 -17.90 -34.05
CA ILE A 550 -6.34 -16.97 -33.02
C ILE A 550 -5.70 -15.60 -33.18
N GLY A 551 -4.38 -15.54 -33.40
CA GLY A 551 -3.67 -14.31 -33.65
C GLY A 551 -4.22 -13.50 -34.83
N LYS A 552 -4.45 -14.19 -35.98
CA LYS A 552 -5.07 -13.60 -37.16
C LYS A 552 -6.51 -13.12 -36.89
N GLY A 553 -7.29 -13.89 -36.13
CA GLY A 553 -8.65 -13.53 -35.75
C GLY A 553 -8.74 -12.32 -34.83
N LEU A 554 -7.73 -12.06 -34.00
CA LEU A 554 -7.69 -10.95 -33.04
C LEU A 554 -6.86 -9.75 -33.53
N SER A 555 -6.09 -9.87 -34.59
CA SER A 555 -5.16 -8.84 -35.07
C SER A 555 -5.85 -7.51 -35.39
N TRP A 556 -7.09 -7.56 -35.88
CA TRP A 556 -7.88 -6.36 -36.20
C TRP A 556 -8.10 -5.41 -35.01
N ILE A 557 -8.06 -5.94 -33.77
CA ILE A 557 -8.18 -5.13 -32.54
C ILE A 557 -6.97 -4.21 -32.39
N PHE A 558 -5.80 -4.65 -32.86
CA PHE A 558 -4.54 -3.91 -32.73
C PHE A 558 -4.17 -3.09 -33.96
N ASP A 559 -4.94 -3.20 -35.06
CA ASP A 559 -4.74 -2.36 -36.25
C ASP A 559 -4.73 -0.85 -35.95
N PRO A 560 -5.67 -0.31 -35.13
CA PRO A 560 -5.66 1.11 -34.82
C PRO A 560 -4.43 1.57 -34.01
N LEU A 561 -3.72 0.65 -33.37
CA LEU A 561 -2.51 0.88 -32.59
C LEU A 561 -1.24 0.77 -33.45
N GLY A 562 -1.37 0.34 -34.71
CA GLY A 562 -0.28 0.23 -35.68
C GLY A 562 0.48 -1.08 -35.68
N PHE A 563 0.12 -2.03 -34.83
CA PHE A 563 0.73 -3.37 -34.78
C PHE A 563 -0.31 -4.50 -34.94
N GLY A 564 -1.28 -4.31 -35.84
CA GLY A 564 -2.32 -5.29 -36.18
C GLY A 564 -1.83 -6.51 -36.95
N ASN A 565 -0.54 -6.83 -36.87
CA ASN A 565 0.02 -8.07 -37.38
C ASN A 565 -0.25 -9.22 -36.40
N TRP A 566 -0.61 -10.39 -36.92
CA TRP A 566 -0.89 -11.58 -36.13
C TRP A 566 0.29 -11.98 -35.22
N LYS A 567 1.54 -11.80 -35.68
CA LYS A 567 2.76 -12.11 -34.90
C LYS A 567 2.85 -11.22 -33.63
N ALA A 568 2.62 -9.89 -33.76
CA ALA A 568 2.59 -9.00 -32.60
C ALA A 568 1.41 -9.29 -31.68
N THR A 569 0.25 -9.66 -32.26
CA THR A 569 -0.93 -10.06 -31.48
C THR A 569 -0.65 -11.29 -30.63
N VAL A 570 -0.04 -12.32 -31.23
CA VAL A 570 0.38 -13.53 -30.52
C VAL A 570 1.41 -13.18 -29.43
N ALA A 571 2.43 -12.38 -29.74
CA ALA A 571 3.44 -11.97 -28.78
C ALA A 571 2.82 -11.16 -27.60
N ALA A 572 1.85 -10.29 -27.85
CA ALA A 572 1.14 -9.56 -26.79
C ALA A 572 0.30 -10.50 -25.91
N LEU A 573 -0.35 -11.52 -26.48
CA LEU A 573 -1.14 -12.51 -25.76
C LEU A 573 -0.25 -13.44 -24.91
N THR A 574 0.85 -13.95 -25.46
CA THR A 574 1.81 -14.77 -24.71
C THR A 574 2.46 -13.99 -23.58
N GLY A 575 2.68 -12.69 -23.77
CA GLY A 575 3.16 -11.77 -22.75
C GLY A 575 2.22 -11.60 -21.54
N LEU A 576 0.98 -12.09 -21.57
CA LEU A 576 0.13 -12.21 -20.38
C LEU A 576 0.54 -13.42 -19.51
N ALA A 577 1.08 -14.47 -20.10
CA ALA A 577 1.62 -15.59 -19.32
C ALA A 577 2.84 -15.14 -18.50
N ALA A 578 3.84 -14.61 -19.21
CA ALA A 578 5.04 -14.02 -18.64
C ALA A 578 5.56 -12.94 -19.62
N LYS A 579 6.05 -11.82 -19.13
CA LYS A 579 6.44 -10.70 -20.02
C LYS A 579 7.69 -11.00 -20.85
N GLU A 580 8.61 -11.77 -20.33
CA GLU A 580 9.79 -12.28 -21.02
C GLU A 580 9.45 -13.15 -22.23
N THR A 581 8.32 -13.84 -22.22
CA THR A 581 7.93 -14.70 -23.38
C THR A 581 7.61 -13.90 -24.64
N VAL A 582 7.39 -12.61 -24.57
CA VAL A 582 7.17 -11.73 -25.74
C VAL A 582 8.37 -11.80 -26.69
N VAL A 583 9.58 -11.66 -26.14
CA VAL A 583 10.83 -11.69 -26.92
C VAL A 583 11.07 -13.08 -27.48
N ALA A 584 10.89 -14.12 -26.66
CA ALA A 584 11.01 -15.51 -27.09
C ALA A 584 10.00 -15.87 -28.21
N THR A 585 8.75 -15.39 -28.08
CA THR A 585 7.71 -15.58 -29.08
C THR A 585 8.11 -14.93 -30.42
N PHE A 586 8.63 -13.72 -30.41
CA PHE A 586 9.14 -13.10 -31.64
C PHE A 586 10.31 -13.91 -32.23
N GLY A 587 11.24 -14.39 -31.42
CA GLY A 587 12.33 -15.26 -31.85
C GLY A 587 11.83 -16.50 -32.63
N ILE A 588 10.83 -17.17 -32.08
CA ILE A 588 10.18 -18.36 -32.72
C ILE A 588 9.45 -17.96 -34.00
N LEU A 589 8.62 -16.90 -33.96
CA LEU A 589 7.77 -16.51 -35.10
C LEU A 589 8.55 -15.94 -36.29
N TYR A 590 9.76 -15.43 -36.07
CA TYR A 590 10.66 -14.89 -37.09
C TYR A 590 11.78 -15.89 -37.48
N HIS A 591 11.81 -17.08 -36.86
CA HIS A 591 12.86 -18.09 -37.06
C HIS A 591 14.27 -17.54 -36.88
N ASN A 592 14.45 -16.62 -35.95
CA ASN A 592 15.74 -15.95 -35.67
C ASN A 592 16.08 -16.04 -34.19
N SER A 593 17.13 -16.77 -33.87
CA SER A 593 17.65 -16.89 -32.50
C SER A 593 18.69 -15.83 -32.16
N SER A 594 19.19 -15.05 -33.13
CA SER A 594 20.13 -13.95 -32.87
C SER A 594 19.42 -12.60 -32.72
N GLU A 595 19.78 -11.82 -31.71
CA GLU A 595 19.20 -10.50 -31.47
C GLU A 595 19.28 -9.57 -32.69
N ALA A 596 20.41 -9.57 -33.40
CA ALA A 596 20.62 -8.75 -34.59
C ALA A 596 19.69 -9.16 -35.74
N GLY A 597 19.50 -10.47 -35.96
CA GLY A 597 18.60 -11.00 -36.98
C GLY A 597 17.14 -10.71 -36.66
N LEU A 598 16.74 -10.85 -35.39
CA LEU A 598 15.40 -10.55 -34.96
C LEU A 598 15.09 -9.04 -35.08
N ALA A 599 16.04 -8.17 -34.70
CA ALA A 599 15.93 -6.73 -34.87
C ALA A 599 15.75 -6.32 -36.33
N ALA A 600 16.48 -6.97 -37.27
CA ALA A 600 16.34 -6.72 -38.71
C ALA A 600 14.95 -7.18 -39.24
N ALA A 601 14.48 -8.32 -38.82
CA ALA A 601 13.18 -8.84 -39.20
C ALA A 601 12.02 -7.96 -38.70
N LEU A 602 12.10 -7.50 -37.44
CA LEU A 602 11.11 -6.59 -36.86
C LEU A 602 11.06 -5.25 -37.58
N ARG A 603 12.22 -4.69 -38.01
CA ARG A 603 12.27 -3.44 -38.80
C ARG A 603 11.60 -3.59 -40.18
N GLY A 604 11.56 -4.80 -40.74
CA GLY A 604 10.84 -5.07 -41.97
C GLY A 604 9.33 -4.99 -41.84
N ASP A 605 8.79 -5.44 -40.70
CA ASP A 605 7.35 -5.57 -40.49
C ASP A 605 6.72 -4.35 -39.77
N TYR A 606 7.50 -3.59 -39.00
CA TYR A 606 6.96 -2.50 -38.17
C TYR A 606 7.68 -1.16 -38.41
N SER A 607 6.91 -0.08 -38.39
CA SER A 607 7.48 1.27 -38.27
C SER A 607 7.96 1.53 -36.83
N SER A 608 8.91 2.45 -36.66
CA SER A 608 9.41 2.84 -35.34
C SER A 608 8.28 3.31 -34.40
N LEU A 609 7.27 4.00 -34.96
CA LEU A 609 6.12 4.46 -34.20
C LEU A 609 5.21 3.28 -33.75
N ALA A 610 5.00 2.28 -34.63
CA ALA A 610 4.24 1.07 -34.30
C ALA A 610 4.94 0.23 -33.23
N ALA A 611 6.26 0.08 -33.35
CA ALA A 611 7.08 -0.61 -32.37
C ALA A 611 7.05 0.09 -30.98
N TYR A 612 7.09 1.42 -30.97
CA TYR A 612 6.97 2.19 -29.72
C TYR A 612 5.55 2.09 -29.12
N SER A 613 4.52 2.10 -29.97
CA SER A 613 3.13 1.85 -29.54
C SER A 613 2.96 0.46 -28.91
N PHE A 614 3.53 -0.58 -29.53
CA PHE A 614 3.56 -1.94 -28.98
C PHE A 614 4.28 -2.00 -27.63
N LEU A 615 5.42 -1.29 -27.50
CA LEU A 615 6.17 -1.19 -26.26
C LEU A 615 5.31 -0.61 -25.14
N ILE A 616 4.64 0.54 -25.40
CA ILE A 616 3.79 1.21 -24.41
C ILE A 616 2.57 0.37 -24.05
N PHE A 617 1.98 -0.33 -25.02
CA PHE A 617 0.88 -1.26 -24.73
C PHE A 617 1.35 -2.35 -23.76
N ASN A 618 2.48 -3.03 -24.03
CA ASN A 618 3.00 -4.08 -23.16
C ASN A 618 3.49 -3.56 -21.80
N LEU A 619 3.91 -2.30 -21.73
CA LEU A 619 4.27 -1.62 -20.47
C LEU A 619 3.06 -1.48 -19.55
N LEU A 620 1.94 -0.97 -20.08
CA LEU A 620 0.78 -0.55 -19.29
C LEU A 620 -0.34 -1.58 -19.20
N CYS A 621 -0.39 -2.58 -20.09
CA CYS A 621 -1.43 -3.61 -20.05
C CYS A 621 -1.36 -4.47 -18.80
N ALA A 622 -2.36 -5.32 -18.61
CA ALA A 622 -2.41 -6.26 -17.50
C ALA A 622 -1.06 -6.99 -17.31
N PRO A 623 -0.58 -7.16 -16.08
CA PRO A 623 0.69 -7.79 -15.80
C PRO A 623 0.63 -9.30 -16.08
N CYS A 624 1.73 -10.01 -15.86
CA CYS A 624 1.79 -11.46 -15.99
C CYS A 624 0.79 -12.18 -15.07
N PHE A 625 0.40 -13.41 -15.42
CA PHE A 625 -0.58 -14.19 -14.63
C PHE A 625 -0.15 -14.40 -13.18
N ALA A 626 1.14 -14.46 -12.88
CA ALA A 626 1.64 -14.51 -11.52
C ALA A 626 1.23 -13.26 -10.71
N ALA A 627 1.36 -12.08 -11.31
CA ALA A 627 0.95 -10.83 -10.68
C ALA A 627 -0.59 -10.70 -10.66
N ILE A 628 -1.31 -11.17 -11.67
CA ILE A 628 -2.79 -11.25 -11.65
C ILE A 628 -3.26 -12.15 -10.51
N GLY A 629 -2.59 -13.28 -10.25
CA GLY A 629 -2.85 -14.14 -9.11
C GLY A 629 -2.63 -13.43 -7.75
N ALA A 630 -1.61 -12.58 -7.66
CA ALA A 630 -1.41 -11.72 -6.49
C ALA A 630 -2.51 -10.67 -6.36
N ILE A 631 -2.90 -9.98 -7.45
CA ILE A 631 -4.01 -9.02 -7.49
C ILE A 631 -5.31 -9.69 -6.99
N LYS A 632 -5.65 -10.88 -7.51
CA LYS A 632 -6.84 -11.63 -7.09
C LYS A 632 -6.87 -11.88 -5.58
N ARG A 633 -5.74 -12.21 -5.00
CA ARG A 633 -5.64 -12.49 -3.57
C ARG A 633 -5.73 -11.22 -2.72
N GLU A 634 -5.03 -10.16 -3.11
CA GLU A 634 -5.00 -8.92 -2.33
C GLU A 634 -6.30 -8.10 -2.48
N MET A 635 -7.00 -8.21 -3.61
CA MET A 635 -8.34 -7.64 -3.80
C MET A 635 -9.43 -8.41 -3.07
N ALA A 636 -9.23 -9.73 -2.77
CA ALA A 636 -10.18 -10.63 -2.13
C ALA A 636 -11.60 -10.63 -2.76
N ASN A 637 -11.75 -10.08 -3.97
CA ASN A 637 -13.03 -9.93 -4.67
C ASN A 637 -12.82 -10.05 -6.19
N LEU A 638 -13.55 -10.97 -6.80
CA LEU A 638 -13.43 -11.24 -8.25
C LEU A 638 -13.81 -10.02 -9.11
N LYS A 639 -14.85 -9.28 -8.73
CA LYS A 639 -15.30 -8.08 -9.46
C LYS A 639 -14.20 -7.02 -9.50
N TRP A 640 -13.54 -6.76 -8.39
CA TRP A 640 -12.43 -5.82 -8.30
C TRP A 640 -11.18 -6.33 -9.05
N THR A 641 -10.94 -7.64 -9.05
CA THR A 641 -9.84 -8.25 -9.82
C THR A 641 -10.04 -8.06 -11.31
N VAL A 642 -11.23 -8.41 -11.83
CA VAL A 642 -11.56 -8.22 -13.25
C VAL A 642 -11.56 -6.73 -13.61
N GLY A 643 -12.09 -5.88 -12.72
CA GLY A 643 -12.05 -4.42 -12.88
C GLY A 643 -10.62 -3.87 -12.99
N ALA A 644 -9.70 -4.36 -12.16
CA ALA A 644 -8.28 -3.97 -12.21
C ALA A 644 -7.61 -4.37 -13.54
N ILE A 645 -7.81 -5.62 -13.98
CA ILE A 645 -7.27 -6.13 -15.26
C ILE A 645 -7.86 -5.34 -16.43
N GLY A 646 -9.18 -5.12 -16.42
CA GLY A 646 -9.87 -4.36 -17.46
C GLY A 646 -9.40 -2.91 -17.51
N PHE A 647 -9.22 -2.27 -16.36
CA PHE A 647 -8.69 -0.91 -16.26
C PHE A 647 -7.27 -0.82 -16.82
N GLN A 648 -6.37 -1.71 -16.43
CA GLN A 648 -4.98 -1.73 -16.90
C GLN A 648 -4.89 -1.94 -18.41
N THR A 649 -5.62 -2.94 -18.94
CA THR A 649 -5.62 -3.23 -20.37
C THR A 649 -6.29 -2.10 -21.17
N GLY A 650 -7.40 -1.56 -20.66
CA GLY A 650 -8.09 -0.44 -21.32
C GLY A 650 -7.25 0.83 -21.36
N LEU A 651 -6.56 1.16 -20.24
CA LEU A 651 -5.64 2.30 -20.20
C LEU A 651 -4.48 2.11 -21.19
N ALA A 652 -3.88 0.94 -21.22
CA ALA A 652 -2.81 0.60 -22.16
C ALA A 652 -3.25 0.80 -23.62
N TYR A 653 -4.45 0.31 -23.93
CA TYR A 653 -5.05 0.47 -25.27
C TYR A 653 -5.26 1.96 -25.62
N CYS A 654 -5.86 2.73 -24.72
CA CYS A 654 -6.12 4.16 -24.92
C CYS A 654 -4.81 4.94 -25.13
N VAL A 655 -3.81 4.73 -24.27
CA VAL A 655 -2.53 5.46 -24.35
C VAL A 655 -1.79 5.10 -25.64
N SER A 656 -1.71 3.81 -26.00
CA SER A 656 -1.08 3.36 -27.24
C SER A 656 -1.79 3.88 -28.48
N LEU A 657 -3.13 3.89 -28.49
CA LEU A 657 -3.94 4.45 -29.56
C LEU A 657 -3.65 5.96 -29.75
N ILE A 658 -3.68 6.71 -28.66
CA ILE A 658 -3.38 8.14 -28.68
C ILE A 658 -1.99 8.40 -29.25
N LEU A 659 -1.00 7.68 -28.71
CA LEU A 659 0.41 7.82 -29.12
C LEU A 659 0.58 7.50 -30.63
N TYR A 660 0.02 6.40 -31.10
CA TYR A 660 0.16 5.99 -32.48
C TYR A 660 -0.58 6.93 -33.44
N GLN A 661 -1.85 7.24 -33.18
CA GLN A 661 -2.65 8.08 -34.06
C GLN A 661 -2.15 9.51 -34.16
N PHE A 662 -1.79 10.13 -33.03
CA PHE A 662 -1.18 11.46 -33.04
C PHE A 662 0.22 11.46 -33.65
N GLY A 663 1.01 10.42 -33.39
CA GLY A 663 2.32 10.24 -34.00
C GLY A 663 2.24 10.13 -35.52
N GLN A 664 1.24 9.45 -36.07
CA GLN A 664 1.02 9.35 -37.51
C GLN A 664 0.74 10.75 -38.16
N VAL A 665 -0.08 11.59 -37.49
CA VAL A 665 -0.40 12.92 -37.98
C VAL A 665 0.78 13.88 -37.82
N ILE A 666 1.41 13.90 -36.62
CA ILE A 666 2.42 14.91 -36.28
C ILE A 666 3.78 14.59 -36.92
N LEU A 667 4.22 13.30 -36.87
CA LEU A 667 5.56 12.91 -37.35
C LEU A 667 5.59 12.55 -38.83
N TYR A 668 4.50 11.97 -39.34
CA TYR A 668 4.43 11.48 -40.72
C TYR A 668 3.50 12.27 -41.62
N GLY A 669 2.80 13.30 -41.10
CA GLY A 669 1.91 14.17 -41.88
C GLY A 669 0.73 13.44 -42.55
N LYS A 670 0.32 12.26 -42.04
CA LYS A 670 -0.81 11.50 -42.59
C LYS A 670 -2.13 12.19 -42.31
N SER A 671 -3.10 12.01 -43.22
CA SER A 671 -4.46 12.52 -43.03
C SER A 671 -5.14 11.95 -41.79
N MET A 672 -5.98 12.76 -41.16
CA MET A 672 -6.78 12.33 -39.98
C MET A 672 -7.73 11.22 -40.39
N THR A 673 -7.70 10.14 -39.62
CA THR A 673 -8.60 8.97 -39.75
C THR A 673 -9.69 9.00 -38.69
N ILE A 674 -10.71 8.15 -38.81
CA ILE A 674 -11.72 7.94 -37.75
C ILE A 674 -11.06 7.63 -36.41
N TRP A 675 -9.99 6.84 -36.43
CA TRP A 675 -9.25 6.47 -35.23
C TRP A 675 -8.48 7.65 -34.60
N THR A 676 -8.03 8.62 -35.41
CA THR A 676 -7.43 9.86 -34.88
C THR A 676 -8.47 10.68 -34.11
N PHE A 677 -9.71 10.74 -34.61
CA PHE A 677 -10.80 11.41 -33.90
C PHE A 677 -11.17 10.66 -32.60
N VAL A 678 -11.23 9.33 -32.62
CA VAL A 678 -11.45 8.51 -31.42
C VAL A 678 -10.32 8.76 -30.41
N ALA A 679 -9.06 8.79 -30.84
CA ALA A 679 -7.92 9.08 -29.97
C ALA A 679 -8.01 10.47 -29.32
N PHE A 680 -8.48 11.49 -30.09
CA PHE A 680 -8.72 12.83 -29.55
C PHE A 680 -9.81 12.82 -28.48
N LEU A 681 -10.93 12.15 -28.72
CA LEU A 681 -12.03 12.03 -27.77
C LEU A 681 -11.58 11.33 -26.48
N LEU A 682 -10.80 10.26 -26.61
CA LEU A 682 -10.23 9.54 -25.46
C LEU A 682 -9.27 10.42 -24.66
N LEU A 683 -8.41 11.20 -25.33
CA LEU A 683 -7.50 12.13 -24.67
C LEU A 683 -8.29 13.19 -23.87
N VAL A 684 -9.30 13.81 -24.48
CA VAL A 684 -10.17 14.77 -23.80
C VAL A 684 -10.88 14.14 -22.61
N THR A 685 -11.36 12.91 -22.76
CA THR A 685 -12.01 12.15 -21.68
C THR A 685 -11.03 11.85 -20.52
N MET A 686 -9.81 11.44 -20.83
CA MET A 686 -8.77 11.23 -19.80
C MET A 686 -8.44 12.51 -19.06
N ILE A 687 -8.25 13.63 -19.79
CA ILE A 687 -8.01 14.95 -19.19
C ILE A 687 -9.21 15.35 -18.30
N TYR A 688 -10.45 15.15 -18.78
CA TYR A 688 -11.64 15.44 -17.98
C TYR A 688 -11.66 14.66 -16.67
N PHE A 689 -11.33 13.35 -16.67
CA PHE A 689 -11.27 12.55 -15.43
C PHE A 689 -10.18 13.03 -14.47
N VAL A 690 -9.07 13.55 -14.96
CA VAL A 690 -8.00 14.11 -14.13
C VAL A 690 -8.36 15.49 -13.57
N VAL A 691 -9.03 16.35 -14.36
CA VAL A 691 -9.29 17.75 -13.98
C VAL A 691 -10.60 17.93 -13.19
N ARG A 692 -11.60 17.05 -13.40
CA ARG A 692 -12.92 17.17 -12.72
C ARG A 692 -12.75 17.27 -11.19
N LYS A 693 -13.63 18.01 -10.54
CA LYS A 693 -13.68 18.09 -9.08
C LYS A 693 -14.02 16.72 -8.47
N PRO A 694 -13.45 16.36 -7.31
CA PRO A 694 -13.81 15.14 -6.61
C PRO A 694 -15.32 15.15 -6.29
N ARG A 695 -15.99 14.03 -6.50
CA ARG A 695 -17.39 13.87 -6.13
C ARG A 695 -17.44 13.62 -4.63
N GLN A 696 -18.11 14.47 -3.87
CA GLN A 696 -18.35 14.21 -2.46
C GLN A 696 -19.13 12.90 -2.34
N ILE A 697 -18.51 11.91 -1.73
CA ILE A 697 -19.19 10.66 -1.41
C ILE A 697 -19.95 10.95 -0.11
N LYS A 698 -21.29 10.87 -0.17
CA LYS A 698 -22.04 10.57 1.05
C LYS A 698 -21.60 9.16 1.44
N ASP A 699 -20.68 9.04 2.38
CA ASP A 699 -20.42 7.77 3.02
C ASP A 699 -21.79 7.25 3.51
N GLN A 700 -22.12 6.00 3.16
CA GLN A 700 -23.31 5.37 3.72
C GLN A 700 -23.10 5.32 5.23
N ILE A 701 -23.71 6.25 5.91
CA ILE A 701 -23.83 6.24 7.35
C ILE A 701 -24.62 4.97 7.64
N ILE A 702 -23.97 3.96 8.18
CA ILE A 702 -24.67 2.85 8.82
C ILE A 702 -25.30 3.52 10.04
N SER A 703 -26.61 3.83 9.93
CA SER A 703 -27.34 4.51 10.99
C SER A 703 -27.31 3.60 12.22
N LEU A 704 -27.24 4.21 13.41
CA LEU A 704 -27.35 3.53 14.69
C LEU A 704 -28.63 2.70 14.82
N ASP A 705 -29.65 3.00 14.01
CA ASP A 705 -30.92 2.25 13.93
C ASP A 705 -30.71 0.82 13.43
N ASN A 706 -29.80 0.57 12.49
CA ASN A 706 -29.44 -0.79 12.06
C ASN A 706 -28.68 -1.60 13.12
N LEU A 707 -28.11 -0.92 14.13
CA LEU A 707 -27.49 -1.58 15.29
C LEU A 707 -28.51 -1.88 16.38
N ARG A 708 -29.65 -1.17 16.42
CA ARG A 708 -30.76 -1.46 17.36
C ARG A 708 -31.63 -2.65 16.91
N GLU A 709 -31.82 -2.82 15.61
CA GLU A 709 -32.60 -3.94 15.06
C GLU A 709 -31.88 -5.31 15.14
N ALA A 710 -30.56 -5.32 15.32
CA ALA A 710 -29.80 -6.57 15.52
C ALA A 710 -29.85 -7.10 16.98
N HIS A 711 -30.68 -6.50 17.86
CA HIS A 711 -30.85 -6.86 19.26
C HIS A 711 -32.27 -7.34 19.61
N ILE A 712 -33.10 -7.72 18.60
CA ILE A 712 -34.35 -8.41 18.82
C ILE A 712 -34.22 -9.88 18.38
#